data_2126d2aefccdad7b562f3c6abf6e5e95
#
_entry.id   2126d2aefccdad7b562f3c6abf6e5e95
#
_cell.length_a   1.000
_cell.length_b   1.000
_cell.length_c   1.000
_cell.angle_alpha   90.00
_cell.angle_beta   90.00
_cell.angle_gamma   90.00
#
_symmetry.space_group_name_H-M   'P 1'
#
loop_
_entity.id
_entity.type
_entity.pdbx_description
1 polymer ?
#
loop_
_entity_poly.entity_id
_entity_poly.type
_entity_poly.pdbx_seq_one_letter_code
_entity_poly.pdbx_strand_id
1 'polypeptide(L)'
;MADIIYGFRTIFPIPLAQTCSWNFDLIEEAASISAKESYEEGLHVTFSPMVDIVRDPRWGRVMESPGEDTLMAELFAERVIKGLQGNSEQKIPKNKIAGCVKHFAAYGAPIAGREYNAVDMSEHTLREVYLPGYLSAVKAKVKLVMTAFNTLNGVPSTGNEWLNKMILRDEFKFAGVLISDYAAVEELITHGYANGPKEAAQLALKATVDIDMKTSVFANELGAIVNNNEQMMDLLNKAVYRILSLKNDLGLFEDPYRGLKERSAENSSILCSEHKKTALMLSEESIVLLKNNGVLPLEKGKKAAIIGPYHDEKSTLGMWAIKGDINDTITLKDGINEIVGNNKNPFCRGSHLIEKETAHLLGKFEDKIPNERISNDELIEEAVNLAKDSEIVILALGESIFQSGEGGSRTEITLPKPQQKLFDAIKKLNKQIITIIYSGRPLILTDVEKHSDALIQAWFPGIMGGKALANILYGISNPSGKLSMSFPRSVGQIPIYYNELNTGRPDLPENAFYRFASRYIDESNKPLFSFGYGLSYTTYQYNSVSLNKKLIRQNSHDELIVTVEVENTGDYDGYEIVQLYIRDQFGSTARPVKVLKDFKKVFIRKGEVKTISFTITEEQLKIYQSDLSFASEPGQFDVYIGSSSEDLPLKESFELIQS
;
A
#
# COMPACT_ATOMS: atom_id res chain seq x y z
N MET A 1 14.56 -0.96 -18.70
CA MET A 1 13.94 -1.22 -17.39
C MET A 1 13.70 0.11 -16.70
N ALA A 2 12.62 0.26 -15.93
CA ALA A 2 12.31 1.49 -15.17
C ALA A 2 11.37 1.18 -14.00
N ASP A 3 11.31 2.11 -13.02
CA ASP A 3 10.33 2.07 -11.95
C ASP A 3 9.00 2.64 -12.45
N ILE A 4 8.06 1.76 -12.74
CA ILE A 4 6.68 2.10 -13.09
C ILE A 4 5.80 1.50 -11.98
N ILE A 5 5.85 2.12 -10.80
CA ILE A 5 5.27 1.54 -9.58
C ILE A 5 3.73 1.64 -9.59
N TYR A 6 3.20 2.79 -10.01
CA TYR A 6 1.76 3.07 -10.01
C TYR A 6 1.30 3.88 -11.24
N GLY A 7 1.92 3.64 -12.37
CA GLY A 7 1.56 4.26 -13.66
C GLY A 7 2.77 4.72 -14.44
N PHE A 8 2.63 4.78 -15.78
CA PHE A 8 3.66 5.34 -16.66
C PHE A 8 3.42 6.84 -16.85
N ARG A 9 2.50 7.23 -17.70
CA ARG A 9 2.08 8.62 -17.90
C ARG A 9 0.74 8.87 -17.23
N THR A 10 -0.20 7.93 -17.34
CA THR A 10 -1.39 7.88 -16.53
C THR A 10 -0.99 7.42 -15.13
N ILE A 11 -0.78 8.37 -14.21
CA ILE A 11 -0.41 8.06 -12.83
C ILE A 11 -1.68 7.83 -12.02
N PHE A 12 -1.76 6.63 -11.45
CA PHE A 12 -2.80 6.17 -10.53
C PHE A 12 -2.49 6.60 -9.09
N PRO A 13 -3.40 6.42 -8.14
CA PRO A 13 -3.08 6.55 -6.72
C PRO A 13 -1.87 5.69 -6.33
N ILE A 14 -1.14 6.11 -5.29
CA ILE A 14 -0.03 5.30 -4.75
C ILE A 14 -0.51 3.91 -4.30
N PRO A 15 0.32 2.86 -4.29
CA PRO A 15 -0.10 1.49 -3.95
C PRO A 15 -0.85 1.36 -2.62
N LEU A 16 -0.42 2.08 -1.57
CA LEU A 16 -1.14 2.10 -0.29
C LEU A 16 -2.58 2.61 -0.43
N ALA A 17 -2.81 3.58 -1.31
CA ALA A 17 -4.16 4.06 -1.63
C ALA A 17 -4.93 3.06 -2.50
N GLN A 18 -4.28 2.47 -3.51
CA GLN A 18 -4.92 1.49 -4.39
C GLN A 18 -5.54 0.34 -3.58
N THR A 19 -4.82 -0.18 -2.59
CA THR A 19 -5.34 -1.24 -1.71
C THR A 19 -6.49 -0.78 -0.83
N CYS A 20 -6.59 0.51 -0.50
CA CYS A 20 -7.77 1.06 0.19
C CYS A 20 -9.06 1.02 -0.67
N SER A 21 -8.96 0.80 -1.98
CA SER A 21 -10.14 0.57 -2.83
C SER A 21 -10.80 -0.80 -2.58
N TRP A 22 -10.05 -1.77 -2.09
CA TRP A 22 -10.45 -3.19 -1.97
C TRP A 22 -11.01 -3.77 -3.29
N ASN A 23 -10.61 -3.15 -4.41
CA ASN A 23 -11.03 -3.53 -5.77
C ASN A 23 -9.81 -3.99 -6.57
N PHE A 24 -9.45 -5.25 -6.38
CA PHE A 24 -8.25 -5.83 -6.98
C PHE A 24 -8.38 -6.03 -8.50
N ASP A 25 -9.59 -6.10 -9.04
CA ASP A 25 -9.82 -6.14 -10.49
C ASP A 25 -9.47 -4.78 -11.11
N LEU A 26 -9.82 -3.68 -10.45
CA LEU A 26 -9.46 -2.33 -10.91
C LEU A 26 -7.95 -2.06 -10.76
N ILE A 27 -7.30 -2.63 -9.74
CA ILE A 27 -5.83 -2.60 -9.60
C ILE A 27 -5.15 -3.37 -10.76
N GLU A 28 -5.66 -4.54 -11.13
CA GLU A 28 -5.17 -5.31 -12.29
C GLU A 28 -5.32 -4.50 -13.59
N GLU A 29 -6.45 -3.82 -13.79
CA GLU A 29 -6.69 -2.94 -14.94
C GLU A 29 -5.69 -1.77 -14.96
N ALA A 30 -5.47 -1.09 -13.83
CA ALA A 30 -4.49 0.00 -13.71
C ALA A 30 -3.06 -0.47 -14.05
N ALA A 31 -2.66 -1.66 -13.57
CA ALA A 31 -1.38 -2.28 -13.92
C ALA A 31 -1.31 -2.64 -15.42
N SER A 32 -2.43 -3.08 -16.00
CA SER A 32 -2.53 -3.37 -17.44
C SER A 32 -2.35 -2.12 -18.30
N ILE A 33 -2.96 -1.00 -17.90
CA ILE A 33 -2.78 0.31 -18.54
C ILE A 33 -1.33 0.77 -18.41
N SER A 34 -0.74 0.65 -17.22
CA SER A 34 0.66 0.99 -16.99
C SER A 34 1.61 0.20 -17.89
N ALA A 35 1.34 -1.10 -18.06
CA ALA A 35 2.09 -1.96 -18.96
C ALA A 35 1.96 -1.54 -20.43
N LYS A 36 0.74 -1.22 -20.88
CA LYS A 36 0.46 -0.80 -22.25
C LYS A 36 1.18 0.50 -22.60
N GLU A 37 1.06 1.52 -21.75
CA GLU A 37 1.76 2.80 -21.96
C GLU A 37 3.28 2.62 -21.96
N SER A 38 3.81 1.79 -21.04
CA SER A 38 5.23 1.46 -20.96
C SER A 38 5.73 0.71 -22.19
N TYR A 39 4.94 -0.24 -22.68
CA TYR A 39 5.24 -0.99 -23.89
C TYR A 39 5.34 -0.07 -25.12
N GLU A 40 4.42 0.87 -25.29
CA GLU A 40 4.44 1.86 -26.37
C GLU A 40 5.69 2.75 -26.37
N GLU A 41 6.33 2.92 -25.21
CA GLU A 41 7.60 3.65 -25.03
C GLU A 41 8.84 2.72 -25.05
N GLY A 42 8.67 1.45 -25.42
CA GLY A 42 9.77 0.48 -25.59
C GLY A 42 10.35 -0.03 -24.27
N LEU A 43 9.62 0.06 -23.15
CA LEU A 43 10.01 -0.57 -21.91
C LEU A 43 9.63 -2.05 -21.91
N HIS A 44 10.51 -2.89 -21.39
CA HIS A 44 10.33 -4.34 -21.36
C HIS A 44 10.13 -4.89 -19.95
N VAL A 45 10.65 -4.18 -18.93
CA VAL A 45 10.64 -4.60 -17.52
C VAL A 45 10.33 -3.40 -16.64
N THR A 46 9.47 -3.59 -15.64
CA THR A 46 9.29 -2.64 -14.54
C THR A 46 9.68 -3.25 -13.20
N PHE A 47 10.16 -2.43 -12.26
CA PHE A 47 10.47 -2.81 -10.87
C PHE A 47 9.23 -2.67 -9.97
N SER A 48 8.17 -3.39 -10.35
CA SER A 48 6.85 -3.44 -9.69
C SER A 48 6.27 -4.87 -9.81
N PRO A 49 5.48 -5.33 -8.82
CA PRO A 49 5.01 -4.64 -7.61
C PRO A 49 6.01 -4.66 -6.45
N MET A 50 5.86 -3.69 -5.54
CA MET A 50 6.43 -3.75 -4.20
C MET A 50 5.39 -4.38 -3.26
N VAL A 51 5.79 -5.42 -2.53
CA VAL A 51 4.88 -6.21 -1.67
C VAL A 51 5.34 -6.30 -0.22
N ASP A 52 6.24 -5.41 0.17
CA ASP A 52 6.70 -5.32 1.55
C ASP A 52 5.54 -4.97 2.49
N ILE A 53 5.31 -5.81 3.49
CA ILE A 53 4.37 -5.53 4.57
C ILE A 53 4.99 -4.46 5.49
N VAL A 54 4.19 -3.45 5.86
CA VAL A 54 4.65 -2.36 6.70
C VAL A 54 3.77 -2.24 7.94
N ARG A 55 4.42 -2.23 9.12
CA ARG A 55 3.79 -2.02 10.44
C ARG A 55 4.30 -0.76 11.14
N ASP A 56 5.27 -0.08 10.53
CA ASP A 56 5.85 1.16 11.02
C ASP A 56 5.70 2.28 9.97
N PRO A 57 4.70 3.17 10.09
CA PRO A 57 4.47 4.23 9.12
C PRO A 57 5.56 5.31 9.10
N ARG A 58 6.55 5.25 9.97
CA ARG A 58 7.72 6.14 9.92
C ARG A 58 8.62 5.83 8.72
N TRP A 59 8.61 4.59 8.21
CA TRP A 59 9.31 4.24 6.98
C TRP A 59 8.71 4.96 5.77
N GLY A 60 9.55 5.64 4.98
CA GLY A 60 9.08 6.48 3.87
C GLY A 60 8.42 5.70 2.73
N ARG A 61 8.93 4.51 2.44
CA ARG A 61 8.44 3.65 1.34
C ARG A 61 7.11 2.94 1.65
N VAL A 62 6.52 3.18 2.82
CA VAL A 62 5.16 2.69 3.12
C VAL A 62 4.16 3.08 2.03
N MET A 63 4.35 4.21 1.34
CA MET A 63 3.51 4.64 0.23
C MET A 63 3.47 3.66 -0.95
N GLU A 64 4.54 2.87 -1.13
CA GLU A 64 4.64 1.87 -2.21
C GLU A 64 4.04 0.51 -1.80
N SER A 65 3.70 0.33 -0.52
CA SER A 65 3.30 -0.94 0.08
C SER A 65 1.80 -1.20 -0.07
N PRO A 66 1.36 -2.48 -0.04
CA PRO A 66 -0.06 -2.82 0.05
C PRO A 66 -0.65 -2.61 1.46
N GLY A 67 0.16 -2.20 2.46
CA GLY A 67 -0.26 -1.97 3.83
C GLY A 67 0.26 -3.01 4.82
N GLU A 68 -0.53 -3.28 5.89
CA GLU A 68 -0.10 -4.13 7.02
C GLU A 68 -0.54 -5.60 6.93
N ASP A 69 -1.40 -5.94 5.97
CA ASP A 69 -2.08 -7.24 5.91
C ASP A 69 -1.51 -8.17 4.83
N THR A 70 -1.34 -9.44 5.21
CA THR A 70 -0.75 -10.47 4.36
C THR A 70 -1.63 -10.83 3.16
N LEU A 71 -2.96 -11.00 3.35
CA LEU A 71 -3.89 -11.31 2.27
C LEU A 71 -3.96 -10.17 1.24
N MET A 72 -3.95 -8.91 1.71
CA MET A 72 -3.91 -7.74 0.83
C MET A 72 -2.64 -7.74 -0.03
N ALA A 73 -1.48 -8.09 0.56
CA ALA A 73 -0.22 -8.18 -0.17
C ALA A 73 -0.21 -9.34 -1.18
N GLU A 74 -0.78 -10.50 -0.83
CA GLU A 74 -0.91 -11.64 -1.74
C GLU A 74 -1.76 -11.30 -2.96
N LEU A 75 -2.94 -10.70 -2.74
CA LEU A 75 -3.85 -10.28 -3.81
C LEU A 75 -3.23 -9.16 -4.66
N PHE A 76 -2.59 -8.18 -4.03
CA PHE A 76 -1.90 -7.09 -4.74
C PHE A 76 -0.80 -7.64 -5.66
N ALA A 77 0.05 -8.54 -5.14
CA ALA A 77 1.09 -9.19 -5.91
C ALA A 77 0.53 -9.91 -7.14
N GLU A 78 -0.48 -10.75 -6.93
CA GLU A 78 -1.12 -11.54 -7.99
C GLU A 78 -1.71 -10.65 -9.08
N ARG A 79 -2.51 -9.65 -8.70
CA ARG A 79 -3.25 -8.80 -9.64
C ARG A 79 -2.35 -7.86 -10.42
N VAL A 80 -1.38 -7.23 -9.75
CA VAL A 80 -0.42 -6.37 -10.43
C VAL A 80 0.42 -7.18 -11.44
N ILE A 81 0.92 -8.37 -11.06
CA ILE A 81 1.66 -9.22 -12.00
C ILE A 81 0.81 -9.63 -13.19
N LYS A 82 -0.44 -10.05 -12.99
CA LYS A 82 -1.37 -10.36 -14.09
C LYS A 82 -1.62 -9.14 -14.98
N GLY A 83 -1.84 -7.99 -14.41
CA GLY A 83 -2.00 -6.74 -15.16
C GLY A 83 -0.77 -6.41 -15.99
N LEU A 84 0.42 -6.51 -15.43
CA LEU A 84 1.68 -6.19 -16.12
C LEU A 84 2.03 -7.21 -17.20
N GLN A 85 1.92 -8.51 -16.92
CA GLN A 85 2.43 -9.60 -17.76
C GLN A 85 1.36 -10.27 -18.61
N GLY A 86 0.06 -10.12 -18.27
CA GLY A 86 -1.04 -10.91 -18.83
C GLY A 86 -1.05 -12.32 -18.26
N ASN A 87 -1.99 -13.14 -18.74
CA ASN A 87 -2.22 -14.50 -18.23
C ASN A 87 -1.45 -15.59 -19.01
N SER A 88 -0.43 -15.24 -19.79
CA SER A 88 0.36 -16.20 -20.54
C SER A 88 1.42 -16.87 -19.68
N GLU A 89 1.46 -18.18 -19.67
CA GLU A 89 2.44 -18.94 -18.88
C GLU A 89 3.88 -18.87 -19.46
N GLN A 90 4.03 -18.66 -20.76
CA GLN A 90 5.31 -18.74 -21.46
C GLN A 90 5.84 -17.38 -21.93
N LYS A 91 5.17 -16.75 -22.89
CA LYS A 91 5.62 -15.49 -23.51
C LYS A 91 4.80 -14.31 -23.00
N ILE A 92 5.46 -13.19 -22.78
CA ILE A 92 4.80 -11.93 -22.43
C ILE A 92 4.16 -11.37 -23.72
N PRO A 93 2.82 -11.18 -23.71
CA PRO A 93 2.10 -10.71 -24.89
C PRO A 93 2.52 -9.29 -25.32
N LYS A 94 2.09 -8.87 -26.52
CA LYS A 94 2.12 -7.46 -26.92
C LYS A 94 1.32 -6.60 -25.92
N ASN A 95 1.71 -5.35 -25.77
CA ASN A 95 1.14 -4.39 -24.80
C ASN A 95 1.32 -4.79 -23.31
N LYS A 96 2.22 -5.74 -23.03
CA LYS A 96 2.59 -6.19 -21.70
C LYS A 96 4.10 -6.12 -21.51
N ILE A 97 4.52 -6.02 -20.23
CA ILE A 97 5.93 -5.95 -19.80
C ILE A 97 6.19 -6.92 -18.66
N ALA A 98 7.43 -7.28 -18.43
CA ALA A 98 7.79 -8.13 -17.28
C ALA A 98 7.74 -7.33 -15.99
N GLY A 99 7.13 -7.91 -14.95
CA GLY A 99 7.14 -7.41 -13.59
C GLY A 99 8.35 -7.92 -12.80
N CYS A 100 8.72 -7.15 -11.79
CA CYS A 100 9.76 -7.48 -10.82
C CYS A 100 9.23 -7.24 -9.41
N VAL A 101 8.89 -8.31 -8.69
CA VAL A 101 8.44 -8.17 -7.31
C VAL A 101 9.61 -7.78 -6.41
N LYS A 102 9.38 -6.84 -5.48
CA LYS A 102 10.40 -6.28 -4.60
C LYS A 102 9.85 -5.98 -3.21
N HIS A 103 10.72 -5.82 -2.18
CA HIS A 103 12.15 -6.14 -2.14
C HIS A 103 12.37 -7.39 -1.29
N PHE A 104 12.96 -8.42 -1.82
CA PHE A 104 13.10 -9.73 -1.19
C PHE A 104 14.26 -9.76 -0.19
N ALA A 105 13.99 -9.79 1.18
CA ALA A 105 12.69 -9.78 1.81
C ALA A 105 12.69 -8.96 3.11
N ALA A 106 11.45 -8.73 3.58
CA ALA A 106 11.17 -8.08 4.86
C ALA A 106 11.64 -6.62 4.98
N TYR A 107 11.87 -5.92 3.88
CA TYR A 107 12.37 -4.55 3.88
C TYR A 107 11.39 -3.55 4.52
N GLY A 108 10.09 -3.86 4.58
CA GLY A 108 9.07 -3.06 5.26
C GLY A 108 9.14 -3.10 6.80
N ALA A 109 10.08 -3.83 7.38
CA ALA A 109 10.27 -3.95 8.83
C ALA A 109 11.63 -3.40 9.32
N PRO A 110 12.19 -2.29 8.78
CA PRO A 110 13.49 -1.81 9.22
C PRO A 110 13.40 -1.26 10.65
N ILE A 111 14.44 -1.43 11.44
CA ILE A 111 14.48 -0.94 12.82
C ILE A 111 14.14 0.55 12.88
N ALA A 112 13.12 0.89 13.65
CA ALA A 112 12.62 2.25 13.89
C ALA A 112 12.14 2.98 12.61
N GLY A 113 11.71 2.24 11.58
CA GLY A 113 11.25 2.82 10.32
C GLY A 113 12.35 3.54 9.53
N ARG A 114 13.63 3.29 9.84
CA ARG A 114 14.76 3.94 9.15
C ARG A 114 15.09 3.23 7.85
N GLU A 115 15.16 4.01 6.77
CA GLU A 115 15.54 3.50 5.46
C GLU A 115 16.89 2.78 5.49
N TYR A 116 17.04 1.72 4.69
CA TYR A 116 18.26 0.91 4.55
C TYR A 116 18.76 0.21 5.83
N ASN A 117 17.92 0.15 6.89
CA ASN A 117 18.34 -0.36 8.18
C ASN A 117 18.12 -1.88 8.31
N ALA A 118 18.74 -2.45 9.33
CA ALA A 118 18.66 -3.86 9.65
C ALA A 118 17.22 -4.30 9.98
N VAL A 119 16.94 -5.56 9.66
CA VAL A 119 15.74 -6.29 10.07
C VAL A 119 16.15 -7.50 10.88
N ASP A 120 15.50 -7.68 12.03
CA ASP A 120 15.71 -8.84 12.90
C ASP A 120 14.33 -9.38 13.32
N MET A 121 14.06 -10.64 13.00
CA MET A 121 12.80 -11.31 13.32
C MET A 121 12.96 -12.82 13.32
N SER A 122 12.04 -13.51 14.01
CA SER A 122 11.98 -14.97 13.94
C SER A 122 11.65 -15.44 12.53
N GLU A 123 12.12 -16.63 12.16
CA GLU A 123 11.74 -17.27 10.90
C GLU A 123 10.21 -17.51 10.83
N HIS A 124 9.59 -17.80 11.96
CA HIS A 124 8.13 -17.92 12.06
C HIS A 124 7.43 -16.63 11.59
N THR A 125 7.82 -15.48 12.15
CA THR A 125 7.27 -14.18 11.74
C THR A 125 7.54 -13.87 10.26
N LEU A 126 8.73 -14.17 9.78
CA LEU A 126 9.11 -13.99 8.38
C LEU A 126 8.18 -14.77 7.45
N ARG A 127 7.94 -16.05 7.76
CA ARG A 127 7.10 -16.94 6.96
C ARG A 127 5.62 -16.63 7.02
N GLU A 128 5.09 -16.28 8.20
CA GLU A 128 3.67 -15.97 8.37
C GLU A 128 3.27 -14.61 7.78
N VAL A 129 4.18 -13.63 7.80
CA VAL A 129 3.81 -12.25 7.51
C VAL A 129 4.49 -11.70 6.25
N TYR A 130 5.81 -11.85 6.13
CA TYR A 130 6.58 -11.11 5.13
C TYR A 130 6.84 -11.86 3.83
N LEU A 131 6.82 -13.20 3.83
CA LEU A 131 7.06 -14.00 2.63
C LEU A 131 5.83 -14.29 1.75
N PRO A 132 4.58 -14.32 2.25
CA PRO A 132 3.44 -14.77 1.44
C PRO A 132 3.19 -13.93 0.18
N GLY A 133 3.36 -12.60 0.24
CA GLY A 133 3.24 -11.73 -0.93
C GLY A 133 4.21 -12.10 -2.06
N TYR A 134 5.44 -12.47 -1.74
CA TYR A 134 6.42 -12.94 -2.72
C TYR A 134 6.07 -14.32 -3.26
N LEU A 135 5.60 -15.22 -2.41
CA LEU A 135 5.12 -16.54 -2.84
C LEU A 135 3.93 -16.40 -3.81
N SER A 136 3.00 -15.48 -3.52
CA SER A 136 1.88 -15.16 -4.41
C SER A 136 2.38 -14.64 -5.77
N ALA A 137 3.36 -13.72 -5.78
CA ALA A 137 3.98 -13.25 -7.02
C ALA A 137 4.63 -14.38 -7.82
N VAL A 138 5.33 -15.32 -7.16
CA VAL A 138 5.93 -16.50 -7.82
C VAL A 138 4.85 -17.42 -8.38
N LYS A 139 3.76 -17.66 -7.65
CA LYS A 139 2.59 -18.41 -8.15
C LYS A 139 1.94 -17.72 -9.36
N ALA A 140 1.90 -16.37 -9.37
CA ALA A 140 1.46 -15.56 -10.51
C ALA A 140 2.48 -15.49 -11.65
N LYS A 141 3.61 -16.25 -11.58
CA LYS A 141 4.65 -16.36 -12.62
C LYS A 141 5.41 -15.06 -12.88
N VAL A 142 5.69 -14.29 -11.85
CA VAL A 142 6.54 -13.10 -11.95
C VAL A 142 7.88 -13.45 -12.62
N LYS A 143 8.36 -12.57 -13.51
CA LYS A 143 9.59 -12.82 -14.28
C LYS A 143 10.86 -12.43 -13.54
N LEU A 144 10.77 -11.44 -12.66
CA LEU A 144 11.92 -10.99 -11.88
C LEU A 144 11.55 -10.88 -10.39
N VAL A 145 12.57 -11.05 -9.55
CA VAL A 145 12.56 -10.70 -8.13
C VAL A 145 13.76 -9.79 -7.87
N MET A 146 13.59 -8.75 -7.04
CA MET A 146 14.66 -7.85 -6.63
C MET A 146 15.01 -8.11 -5.17
N THR A 147 16.33 -8.23 -4.87
CA THR A 147 16.81 -8.35 -3.48
C THR A 147 16.62 -7.04 -2.73
N ALA A 148 16.52 -7.11 -1.40
CA ALA A 148 16.39 -5.93 -0.56
C ALA A 148 17.75 -5.36 -0.12
N PHE A 149 17.77 -4.11 0.32
CA PHE A 149 18.96 -3.44 0.87
C PHE A 149 19.30 -3.89 2.29
N ASN A 150 18.29 -4.23 3.09
CA ASN A 150 18.47 -4.54 4.51
C ASN A 150 19.26 -5.82 4.77
N THR A 151 19.87 -5.89 5.95
CA THR A 151 20.23 -7.17 6.53
C THR A 151 19.01 -7.86 7.11
N LEU A 152 18.90 -9.16 6.93
CA LEU A 152 17.92 -10.02 7.60
C LEU A 152 18.68 -10.93 8.57
N ASN A 153 18.40 -10.78 9.87
CA ASN A 153 19.06 -11.55 10.93
C ASN A 153 20.60 -11.51 10.82
N GLY A 154 21.15 -10.32 10.53
CA GLY A 154 22.59 -10.07 10.44
C GLY A 154 23.22 -10.36 9.06
N VAL A 155 22.48 -10.89 8.09
CA VAL A 155 23.00 -11.20 6.74
C VAL A 155 22.39 -10.25 5.71
N PRO A 156 23.18 -9.50 4.91
CA PRO A 156 22.66 -8.66 3.83
C PRO A 156 21.86 -9.49 2.83
N SER A 157 20.63 -9.05 2.50
CA SER A 157 19.69 -9.82 1.67
C SER A 157 20.26 -10.19 0.31
N THR A 158 21.05 -9.32 -0.32
CA THR A 158 21.69 -9.58 -1.62
C THR A 158 22.71 -10.72 -1.56
N GLY A 159 23.43 -10.86 -0.44
CA GLY A 159 24.41 -11.94 -0.22
C GLY A 159 23.87 -13.14 0.55
N ASN A 160 22.58 -13.20 0.87
CA ASN A 160 21.99 -14.21 1.73
C ASN A 160 21.61 -15.48 0.94
N GLU A 161 22.50 -16.48 0.96
CA GLU A 161 22.27 -17.75 0.28
C GLU A 161 21.05 -18.51 0.82
N TRP A 162 20.80 -18.46 2.15
CA TRP A 162 19.63 -19.10 2.74
C TRP A 162 18.34 -18.49 2.18
N LEU A 163 18.23 -17.16 2.16
CA LEU A 163 17.04 -16.45 1.69
C LEU A 163 16.83 -16.65 0.17
N ASN A 164 17.86 -16.39 -0.62
CA ASN A 164 17.74 -16.33 -2.08
C ASN A 164 17.76 -17.71 -2.75
N LYS A 165 18.55 -18.66 -2.22
CA LYS A 165 18.64 -20.00 -2.79
C LYS A 165 17.67 -20.96 -2.13
N MET A 166 17.72 -21.13 -0.79
CA MET A 166 16.92 -22.16 -0.13
C MET A 166 15.44 -21.78 -0.11
N ILE A 167 15.08 -20.54 0.24
CA ILE A 167 13.68 -20.11 0.27
C ILE A 167 13.18 -19.79 -1.14
N LEU A 168 13.79 -18.83 -1.85
CA LEU A 168 13.26 -18.38 -3.13
C LEU A 168 13.37 -19.43 -4.24
N ARG A 169 14.59 -20.01 -4.43
CA ARG A 169 14.80 -20.96 -5.52
C ARG A 169 14.28 -22.35 -5.21
N ASP A 170 14.67 -22.89 -4.03
CA ASP A 170 14.45 -24.30 -3.74
C ASP A 170 13.06 -24.55 -3.14
N GLU A 171 12.54 -23.70 -2.26
CA GLU A 171 11.22 -23.85 -1.65
C GLU A 171 10.11 -23.26 -2.56
N PHE A 172 10.20 -21.97 -2.94
CA PHE A 172 9.19 -21.31 -3.78
C PHE A 172 9.26 -21.71 -5.25
N LYS A 173 10.34 -22.41 -5.68
CA LYS A 173 10.57 -22.85 -7.06
C LYS A 173 10.63 -21.69 -8.06
N PHE A 174 11.13 -20.54 -7.65
CA PHE A 174 11.30 -19.41 -8.54
C PHE A 174 12.37 -19.69 -9.60
N ALA A 175 11.98 -19.68 -10.87
CA ALA A 175 12.85 -19.95 -12.01
C ALA A 175 13.27 -18.70 -12.79
N GLY A 176 12.73 -17.52 -12.44
CA GLY A 176 12.99 -16.25 -13.12
C GLY A 176 14.32 -15.60 -12.71
N VAL A 177 14.51 -14.36 -13.11
CA VAL A 177 15.74 -13.58 -12.86
C VAL A 177 15.70 -12.95 -11.46
N LEU A 178 16.77 -13.15 -10.69
CA LEU A 178 17.03 -12.42 -9.44
C LEU A 178 17.98 -11.26 -9.71
N ILE A 179 17.51 -10.04 -9.55
CA ILE A 179 18.29 -8.82 -9.72
C ILE A 179 18.59 -8.19 -8.36
N SER A 180 19.78 -7.64 -8.18
CA SER A 180 20.07 -6.84 -6.98
C SER A 180 19.27 -5.54 -7.01
N ASP A 181 19.02 -4.93 -5.85
CA ASP A 181 18.67 -3.53 -5.79
C ASP A 181 19.87 -2.65 -6.20
N TYR A 182 19.63 -1.35 -6.34
CA TYR A 182 20.59 -0.35 -6.82
C TYR A 182 21.87 -0.35 -5.97
N ALA A 183 22.99 -0.76 -6.57
CA ALA A 183 24.30 -0.88 -5.94
C ALA A 183 24.40 -1.93 -4.79
N ALA A 184 23.39 -2.74 -4.53
CA ALA A 184 23.34 -3.61 -3.36
C ALA A 184 24.38 -4.75 -3.38
N VAL A 185 25.00 -5.08 -4.52
CA VAL A 185 26.16 -5.97 -4.57
C VAL A 185 27.40 -5.28 -4.01
N GLU A 186 27.65 -4.01 -4.35
CA GLU A 186 28.78 -3.24 -3.82
C GLU A 186 28.59 -2.95 -2.33
N GLU A 187 27.34 -2.73 -1.88
CA GLU A 187 27.01 -2.46 -0.49
C GLU A 187 27.33 -3.62 0.47
N LEU A 188 27.53 -4.85 -0.03
CA LEU A 188 28.04 -5.96 0.79
C LEU A 188 29.38 -5.60 1.45
N ILE A 189 30.20 -4.76 0.82
CA ILE A 189 31.47 -4.27 1.35
C ILE A 189 31.21 -3.30 2.52
N THR A 190 30.30 -2.36 2.33
CA THR A 190 29.93 -1.38 3.36
C THR A 190 29.25 -2.03 4.55
N HIS A 191 28.46 -3.09 4.34
CA HIS A 191 27.93 -3.92 5.40
C HIS A 191 29.01 -4.68 6.21
N GLY A 192 30.26 -4.69 5.75
CA GLY A 192 31.34 -5.49 6.35
C GLY A 192 31.16 -7.00 6.13
N TYR A 193 30.34 -7.39 5.16
CA TYR A 193 30.07 -8.78 4.81
C TYR A 193 31.02 -9.30 3.74
N ALA A 194 31.56 -8.43 2.90
CA ALA A 194 32.60 -8.72 1.90
C ALA A 194 33.83 -7.85 2.12
N ASN A 195 35.03 -8.42 1.92
CA ASN A 195 36.31 -7.73 2.07
C ASN A 195 36.72 -6.91 0.83
N GLY A 196 35.90 -6.93 -0.22
CA GLY A 196 36.14 -6.17 -1.45
C GLY A 196 35.25 -6.66 -2.60
N PRO A 197 35.37 -6.02 -3.80
CA PRO A 197 34.49 -6.28 -4.93
C PRO A 197 34.44 -7.75 -5.37
N LYS A 198 35.60 -8.41 -5.40
CA LYS A 198 35.70 -9.82 -5.79
C LYS A 198 34.91 -10.73 -4.86
N GLU A 199 35.01 -10.55 -3.54
CA GLU A 199 34.26 -11.34 -2.57
C GLU A 199 32.77 -11.00 -2.61
N ALA A 200 32.43 -9.71 -2.79
CA ALA A 200 31.03 -9.28 -2.98
C ALA A 200 30.39 -9.98 -4.20
N ALA A 201 31.10 -10.03 -5.34
CA ALA A 201 30.63 -10.76 -6.52
C ALA A 201 30.45 -12.26 -6.25
N GLN A 202 31.39 -12.88 -5.52
CA GLN A 202 31.30 -14.30 -5.18
C GLN A 202 30.10 -14.61 -4.29
N LEU A 203 29.87 -13.82 -3.25
CA LEU A 203 28.76 -13.98 -2.32
C LEU A 203 27.41 -13.78 -3.02
N ALA A 204 27.26 -12.72 -3.81
CA ALA A 204 26.04 -12.47 -4.56
C ALA A 204 25.74 -13.58 -5.59
N LEU A 205 26.76 -14.06 -6.34
CA LEU A 205 26.57 -15.15 -7.29
C LEU A 205 26.23 -16.48 -6.59
N LYS A 206 26.84 -16.80 -5.43
CA LYS A 206 26.47 -17.97 -4.61
C LYS A 206 25.04 -17.86 -4.10
N ALA A 207 24.62 -16.65 -3.71
CA ALA A 207 23.24 -16.35 -3.35
C ALA A 207 22.30 -16.30 -4.57
N THR A 208 22.75 -16.73 -5.75
CA THR A 208 21.96 -16.85 -7.00
C THR A 208 21.47 -15.52 -7.59
N VAL A 209 22.10 -14.40 -7.27
CA VAL A 209 21.85 -13.12 -7.95
C VAL A 209 22.34 -13.21 -9.39
N ASP A 210 21.48 -12.87 -10.35
CA ASP A 210 21.73 -12.99 -11.78
C ASP A 210 22.20 -11.68 -12.41
N ILE A 211 21.70 -10.54 -11.89
CA ILE A 211 22.02 -9.21 -12.40
C ILE A 211 22.46 -8.31 -11.25
N ASP A 212 23.63 -7.71 -11.41
CA ASP A 212 24.14 -6.61 -10.59
C ASP A 212 23.61 -5.29 -11.13
N MET A 213 22.71 -4.64 -10.37
CA MET A 213 22.12 -3.38 -10.81
C MET A 213 23.02 -2.20 -10.47
N LYS A 214 23.45 -1.52 -11.56
CA LYS A 214 24.18 -0.25 -11.62
C LYS A 214 25.65 -0.29 -11.19
N THR A 215 26.16 -1.30 -10.47
CA THR A 215 27.61 -1.39 -10.25
C THR A 215 28.31 -2.12 -11.41
N SER A 216 29.61 -2.12 -11.44
CA SER A 216 30.36 -2.93 -12.40
C SER A 216 31.03 -4.11 -11.72
N VAL A 217 30.58 -4.50 -10.53
CA VAL A 217 31.21 -5.54 -9.71
C VAL A 217 31.19 -6.88 -10.45
N PHE A 218 30.03 -7.30 -10.97
CA PHE A 218 29.95 -8.52 -11.76
C PHE A 218 30.77 -8.44 -13.05
N ALA A 219 30.68 -7.34 -13.77
CA ALA A 219 31.39 -7.16 -15.04
C ALA A 219 32.93 -7.22 -14.88
N ASN A 220 33.44 -6.68 -13.78
CA ASN A 220 34.88 -6.62 -13.53
C ASN A 220 35.45 -7.88 -12.90
N GLU A 221 34.68 -8.55 -12.02
CA GLU A 221 35.23 -9.59 -11.14
C GLU A 221 34.87 -11.02 -11.57
N LEU A 222 33.69 -11.25 -12.21
CA LEU A 222 33.24 -12.62 -12.49
C LEU A 222 34.19 -13.40 -13.39
N GLY A 223 34.83 -12.77 -14.37
CA GLY A 223 35.80 -13.43 -15.25
C GLY A 223 36.95 -14.08 -14.48
N ALA A 224 37.50 -13.38 -13.49
CA ALA A 224 38.59 -13.91 -12.66
C ALA A 224 38.08 -14.94 -11.62
N ILE A 225 36.83 -14.83 -11.19
CA ILE A 225 36.21 -15.76 -10.20
C ILE A 225 35.92 -17.13 -10.82
N VAL A 226 35.41 -17.15 -12.04
CA VAL A 226 35.01 -18.40 -12.72
C VAL A 226 36.20 -19.13 -13.37
N ASN A 227 37.33 -18.44 -13.58
CA ASN A 227 38.51 -19.02 -14.18
C ASN A 227 39.04 -20.14 -13.27
N ASN A 228 39.10 -21.37 -13.79
CA ASN A 228 39.47 -22.58 -13.07
C ASN A 228 38.59 -22.93 -11.84
N ASN A 229 37.32 -22.47 -11.82
CA ASN A 229 36.35 -22.80 -10.79
C ASN A 229 35.05 -23.28 -11.43
N GLU A 230 34.90 -24.57 -11.60
CA GLU A 230 33.75 -25.20 -12.28
C GLU A 230 32.41 -24.88 -11.57
N GLN A 231 32.39 -24.84 -10.23
CA GLN A 231 31.19 -24.55 -9.46
C GLN A 231 30.71 -23.12 -9.72
N MET A 232 31.61 -22.16 -9.73
CA MET A 232 31.27 -20.76 -9.99
C MET A 232 30.88 -20.56 -11.47
N MET A 233 31.52 -21.27 -12.39
CA MET A 233 31.14 -21.28 -13.80
C MET A 233 29.72 -21.84 -14.00
N ASP A 234 29.33 -22.90 -13.30
CA ASP A 234 27.96 -23.44 -13.36
C ASP A 234 26.92 -22.41 -12.85
N LEU A 235 27.22 -21.72 -11.76
CA LEU A 235 26.34 -20.66 -11.25
C LEU A 235 26.19 -19.49 -12.24
N LEU A 236 27.29 -19.07 -12.86
CA LEU A 236 27.26 -18.02 -13.90
C LEU A 236 26.44 -18.47 -15.11
N ASN A 237 26.64 -19.70 -15.59
CA ASN A 237 25.87 -20.25 -16.70
C ASN A 237 24.36 -20.28 -16.40
N LYS A 238 23.97 -20.65 -15.17
CA LYS A 238 22.57 -20.62 -14.72
C LYS A 238 22.01 -19.19 -14.71
N ALA A 239 22.78 -18.20 -14.25
CA ALA A 239 22.38 -16.79 -14.28
C ALA A 239 22.17 -16.28 -15.71
N VAL A 240 23.14 -16.54 -16.60
CA VAL A 240 23.04 -16.19 -18.03
C VAL A 240 21.83 -16.87 -18.69
N TYR A 241 21.59 -18.14 -18.40
CA TYR A 241 20.43 -18.87 -18.91
C TYR A 241 19.11 -18.20 -18.52
N ARG A 242 18.93 -17.79 -17.24
CA ARG A 242 17.71 -17.10 -16.80
C ARG A 242 17.52 -15.77 -17.50
N ILE A 243 18.58 -14.99 -17.70
CA ILE A 243 18.54 -13.71 -18.41
C ILE A 243 18.16 -13.93 -19.89
N LEU A 244 18.76 -14.92 -20.54
CA LEU A 244 18.40 -15.26 -21.94
C LEU A 244 16.98 -15.78 -22.06
N SER A 245 16.50 -16.56 -21.08
CA SER A 245 15.10 -17.02 -21.02
C SER A 245 14.15 -15.85 -20.88
N LEU A 246 14.45 -14.86 -20.00
CA LEU A 246 13.65 -13.64 -19.91
C LEU A 246 13.58 -12.87 -21.23
N LYS A 247 14.72 -12.73 -21.92
CA LYS A 247 14.74 -12.09 -23.26
C LYS A 247 13.91 -12.84 -24.28
N ASN A 248 13.94 -14.18 -24.25
CA ASN A 248 13.11 -15.02 -25.10
C ASN A 248 11.61 -14.88 -24.78
N ASP A 249 11.26 -14.88 -23.49
CA ASP A 249 9.87 -14.71 -23.05
C ASP A 249 9.29 -13.33 -23.44
N LEU A 250 10.16 -12.33 -23.51
CA LEU A 250 9.83 -10.99 -24.00
C LEU A 250 9.83 -10.92 -25.55
N GLY A 251 10.26 -11.96 -26.28
CA GLY A 251 10.35 -11.96 -27.73
C GLY A 251 11.43 -11.03 -28.31
N LEU A 252 12.47 -10.72 -27.49
CA LEU A 252 13.52 -9.75 -27.89
C LEU A 252 14.51 -10.31 -28.90
N PHE A 253 14.55 -11.62 -29.11
CA PHE A 253 15.36 -12.23 -30.17
C PHE A 253 14.70 -12.07 -31.54
N GLU A 254 13.36 -12.10 -31.58
CA GLU A 254 12.57 -11.92 -32.78
C GLU A 254 12.36 -10.44 -33.12
N ASP A 255 12.10 -9.60 -32.10
CA ASP A 255 11.91 -8.16 -32.25
C ASP A 255 12.51 -7.38 -31.09
N PRO A 256 13.79 -6.94 -31.16
CA PRO A 256 14.44 -6.17 -30.12
C PRO A 256 13.84 -4.75 -29.92
N TYR A 257 13.04 -4.29 -30.87
CA TYR A 257 12.40 -2.97 -30.86
C TYR A 257 10.88 -3.05 -30.62
N ARG A 258 10.42 -4.15 -30.03
CA ARG A 258 8.99 -4.35 -29.73
C ARG A 258 8.44 -3.13 -28.98
N GLY A 259 7.24 -2.70 -29.37
CA GLY A 259 6.57 -1.52 -28.84
C GLY A 259 6.92 -0.22 -29.57
N LEU A 260 8.20 0.03 -29.88
CA LEU A 260 8.63 1.26 -30.54
C LEU A 260 8.17 1.41 -31.99
N LYS A 261 8.04 0.32 -32.74
CA LYS A 261 7.64 0.35 -34.15
C LYS A 261 6.15 0.61 -34.39
N GLU A 262 5.36 0.39 -33.35
CA GLU A 262 3.90 0.51 -33.43
C GLU A 262 3.42 1.93 -33.12
N ARG A 263 4.37 2.82 -32.74
CA ARG A 263 4.07 4.20 -32.33
C ARG A 263 3.82 5.11 -33.52
N SER A 264 2.58 5.61 -33.64
CA SER A 264 2.29 6.86 -34.33
C SER A 264 1.56 7.80 -33.35
N ALA A 265 1.74 9.10 -33.48
CA ALA A 265 1.04 10.08 -32.64
C ALA A 265 -0.49 9.92 -32.71
N GLU A 266 -1.00 9.39 -33.82
CA GLU A 266 -2.42 9.15 -34.05
C GLU A 266 -2.94 7.87 -33.36
N ASN A 267 -2.05 6.92 -33.00
CA ASN A 267 -2.40 5.62 -32.44
C ASN A 267 -1.91 5.43 -31.00
N SER A 268 -1.39 6.48 -30.35
CA SER A 268 -0.95 6.37 -28.95
C SER A 268 -2.15 6.28 -28.01
N SER A 269 -2.11 5.31 -27.10
CA SER A 269 -3.11 5.20 -26.03
C SER A 269 -2.74 5.97 -24.76
N ILE A 270 -1.56 6.60 -24.72
CA ILE A 270 -1.05 7.33 -23.56
C ILE A 270 -2.00 8.46 -23.18
N LEU A 271 -2.43 8.50 -21.92
CA LEU A 271 -3.36 9.50 -21.37
C LEU A 271 -4.71 9.58 -22.13
N CYS A 272 -5.12 8.54 -22.80
CA CYS A 272 -6.43 8.53 -23.46
C CYS A 272 -7.58 8.64 -22.44
N SER A 273 -8.77 8.97 -22.92
CA SER A 273 -9.95 9.17 -22.05
C SER A 273 -10.32 7.94 -21.24
N GLU A 274 -10.12 6.74 -21.78
CA GLU A 274 -10.36 5.47 -21.10
C GLU A 274 -9.39 5.28 -19.94
N HIS A 275 -8.08 5.51 -20.13
CA HIS A 275 -7.09 5.43 -19.07
C HIS A 275 -7.36 6.45 -17.95
N LYS A 276 -7.74 7.69 -18.30
CA LYS A 276 -8.14 8.72 -17.31
C LYS A 276 -9.41 8.33 -16.56
N LYS A 277 -10.36 7.64 -17.22
CA LYS A 277 -11.57 7.14 -16.56
C LYS A 277 -11.22 6.10 -15.50
N THR A 278 -10.37 5.12 -15.82
CA THR A 278 -9.90 4.12 -14.85
C THR A 278 -9.14 4.78 -13.70
N ALA A 279 -8.29 5.79 -13.99
CA ALA A 279 -7.60 6.55 -12.94
C ALA A 279 -8.56 7.31 -12.02
N LEU A 280 -9.63 7.89 -12.57
CA LEU A 280 -10.68 8.54 -11.77
C LEU A 280 -11.40 7.54 -10.87
N MET A 281 -11.86 6.42 -11.42
CA MET A 281 -12.55 5.37 -10.66
C MET A 281 -11.67 4.85 -9.50
N LEU A 282 -10.41 4.54 -9.78
CA LEU A 282 -9.50 4.05 -8.74
C LEU A 282 -9.22 5.13 -7.69
N SER A 283 -9.11 6.41 -8.07
CA SER A 283 -8.95 7.52 -7.12
C SER A 283 -10.18 7.66 -6.23
N GLU A 284 -11.40 7.62 -6.78
CA GLU A 284 -12.64 7.70 -6.01
C GLU A 284 -12.80 6.55 -5.01
N GLU A 285 -12.47 5.32 -5.44
CA GLU A 285 -12.56 4.14 -4.60
C GLU A 285 -11.44 4.03 -3.56
N SER A 286 -10.31 4.73 -3.75
CA SER A 286 -9.14 4.71 -2.86
C SER A 286 -9.20 5.76 -1.75
N ILE A 287 -9.94 6.85 -1.96
CA ILE A 287 -10.12 7.92 -0.97
C ILE A 287 -11.00 7.40 0.16
N VAL A 288 -10.54 7.62 1.41
CA VAL A 288 -11.22 7.09 2.60
C VAL A 288 -11.85 8.22 3.40
N LEU A 289 -13.17 8.14 3.63
CA LEU A 289 -13.89 9.02 4.54
C LEU A 289 -13.69 8.50 5.97
N LEU A 290 -12.93 9.25 6.79
CA LEU A 290 -12.57 8.84 8.16
C LEU A 290 -13.56 9.38 9.21
N LYS A 291 -14.20 10.51 8.94
CA LYS A 291 -15.19 11.13 9.83
C LYS A 291 -16.20 11.94 9.02
N ASN A 292 -17.46 11.90 9.44
CA ASN A 292 -18.51 12.78 8.89
C ASN A 292 -19.62 13.00 9.92
N ASN A 293 -19.72 14.20 10.46
CA ASN A 293 -20.77 14.61 11.39
C ASN A 293 -22.00 15.19 10.63
N GLY A 294 -22.26 14.72 9.42
CA GLY A 294 -23.38 15.16 8.59
C GLY A 294 -23.13 16.43 7.77
N VAL A 295 -21.85 16.88 7.68
CA VAL A 295 -21.49 18.04 6.85
C VAL A 295 -21.31 17.67 5.38
N LEU A 296 -21.02 16.42 5.08
CA LEU A 296 -20.90 15.85 3.73
C LEU A 296 -22.08 14.92 3.41
N PRO A 297 -22.54 14.86 2.14
CA PRO A 297 -22.05 15.65 0.99
C PRO A 297 -22.48 17.10 1.05
N LEU A 298 -21.67 17.98 0.40
CA LEU A 298 -21.93 19.41 0.34
C LEU A 298 -23.12 19.75 -0.58
N GLU A 299 -23.96 20.66 -0.15
CA GLU A 299 -24.95 21.26 -1.00
C GLU A 299 -24.33 22.29 -1.96
N LYS A 300 -24.68 22.23 -3.25
CA LYS A 300 -24.08 23.09 -4.30
C LYS A 300 -24.29 24.59 -4.11
N GLY A 301 -24.98 25.08 -3.13
CA GLY A 301 -25.24 26.50 -2.89
C GLY A 301 -24.51 27.10 -1.69
N LYS A 302 -23.93 26.26 -0.84
CA LYS A 302 -23.21 26.70 0.35
C LYS A 302 -21.85 27.31 0.01
N LYS A 303 -21.54 28.47 0.62
CA LYS A 303 -20.24 29.14 0.46
C LYS A 303 -19.18 28.45 1.31
N ALA A 304 -18.28 27.75 0.66
CA ALA A 304 -17.15 27.09 1.31
C ALA A 304 -15.82 27.80 0.96
N ALA A 305 -14.99 28.12 1.96
CA ALA A 305 -13.61 28.54 1.74
C ALA A 305 -12.71 27.32 1.62
N ILE A 306 -11.95 27.20 0.53
CA ILE A 306 -10.99 26.12 0.30
C ILE A 306 -9.60 26.64 0.59
N ILE A 307 -9.00 26.15 1.65
CA ILE A 307 -7.78 26.68 2.26
C ILE A 307 -6.75 25.56 2.43
N GLY A 308 -5.49 25.89 2.23
CA GLY A 308 -4.39 24.96 2.44
C GLY A 308 -3.51 24.81 1.21
N PRO A 309 -2.27 24.36 1.38
CA PRO A 309 -1.32 24.29 0.28
C PRO A 309 -1.79 23.37 -0.86
N TYR A 310 -2.60 22.36 -0.55
CA TYR A 310 -3.11 21.40 -1.54
C TYR A 310 -4.36 21.85 -2.29
N HIS A 311 -4.87 23.07 -2.06
CA HIS A 311 -6.05 23.56 -2.81
C HIS A 311 -5.81 23.62 -4.33
N ASP A 312 -4.60 24.01 -4.76
CA ASP A 312 -4.20 24.16 -6.17
C ASP A 312 -2.82 23.51 -6.46
N GLU A 313 -2.40 22.54 -5.62
CA GLU A 313 -1.12 21.85 -5.76
C GLU A 313 -1.21 20.71 -6.78
N LYS A 314 -0.28 20.67 -7.72
CA LYS A 314 -0.17 19.65 -8.75
C LYS A 314 0.72 18.48 -8.37
N SER A 315 1.60 18.63 -7.37
CA SER A 315 2.52 17.58 -6.92
C SER A 315 1.81 16.56 -6.02
N THR A 316 0.76 15.92 -6.55
CA THR A 316 -0.04 14.89 -5.85
C THR A 316 0.17 13.49 -6.44
N LEU A 317 1.22 13.33 -7.26
CA LEU A 317 1.50 12.06 -7.93
C LEU A 317 2.29 11.06 -7.06
N GLY A 318 2.92 11.52 -5.97
CA GLY A 318 3.87 10.72 -5.20
C GLY A 318 5.29 10.72 -5.78
N MET A 319 6.27 10.24 -4.99
CA MET A 319 7.69 10.39 -5.29
C MET A 319 8.14 9.57 -6.51
N TRP A 320 7.63 8.34 -6.68
CA TRP A 320 8.05 7.40 -7.73
C TRP A 320 7.22 7.48 -9.02
N ALA A 321 6.57 8.62 -9.30
CA ALA A 321 5.91 8.88 -10.58
C ALA A 321 6.93 9.34 -11.66
N ILE A 322 7.94 8.53 -11.93
CA ILE A 322 9.13 8.91 -12.73
C ILE A 322 8.80 9.45 -14.13
N LYS A 323 7.78 8.89 -14.77
CA LYS A 323 7.32 9.28 -16.12
C LYS A 323 6.05 10.15 -16.09
N GLY A 324 5.50 10.38 -14.90
CA GLY A 324 4.38 11.29 -14.70
C GLY A 324 4.76 12.75 -14.97
N ASP A 325 3.78 13.53 -15.36
CA ASP A 325 3.91 14.99 -15.50
C ASP A 325 2.87 15.66 -14.62
N ILE A 326 3.32 16.52 -13.73
CA ILE A 326 2.42 17.26 -12.83
C ILE A 326 1.39 18.09 -13.57
N ASN A 327 1.66 18.47 -14.84
CA ASN A 327 0.72 19.21 -15.67
C ASN A 327 -0.50 18.40 -16.10
N ASP A 328 -0.45 17.06 -16.01
CA ASP A 328 -1.60 16.18 -16.25
C ASP A 328 -2.54 16.10 -15.04
N THR A 329 -2.14 16.64 -13.90
CA THR A 329 -2.90 16.59 -12.65
C THR A 329 -4.06 17.58 -12.65
N ILE A 330 -5.24 17.09 -12.31
CA ILE A 330 -6.41 17.92 -11.97
C ILE A 330 -6.31 18.27 -10.48
N THR A 331 -6.21 19.57 -10.16
CA THR A 331 -6.14 20.04 -8.77
C THR A 331 -7.52 19.98 -8.09
N LEU A 332 -7.55 20.08 -6.76
CA LEU A 332 -8.80 20.15 -6.01
C LEU A 332 -9.65 21.35 -6.46
N LYS A 333 -9.01 22.50 -6.69
CA LYS A 333 -9.65 23.72 -7.22
C LYS A 333 -10.27 23.48 -8.60
N ASP A 334 -9.55 22.81 -9.52
CA ASP A 334 -10.06 22.49 -10.85
C ASP A 334 -11.31 21.59 -10.74
N GLY A 335 -11.23 20.53 -9.93
CA GLY A 335 -12.35 19.60 -9.71
C GLY A 335 -13.58 20.28 -9.11
N ILE A 336 -13.40 21.14 -8.11
CA ILE A 336 -14.49 21.89 -7.49
C ILE A 336 -15.10 22.87 -8.50
N ASN A 337 -14.28 23.62 -9.25
CA ASN A 337 -14.76 24.57 -10.25
C ASN A 337 -15.53 23.90 -11.40
N GLU A 338 -15.18 22.66 -11.77
CA GLU A 338 -15.95 21.88 -12.75
C GLU A 338 -17.40 21.61 -12.28
N ILE A 339 -17.59 21.41 -10.97
CA ILE A 339 -18.92 21.06 -10.41
C ILE A 339 -19.78 22.30 -10.14
N VAL A 340 -19.20 23.33 -9.52
CA VAL A 340 -19.96 24.49 -9.04
C VAL A 340 -19.80 25.73 -9.88
N GLY A 341 -18.88 25.77 -10.83
CA GLY A 341 -18.51 26.90 -11.66
C GLY A 341 -17.41 27.76 -11.06
N ASN A 342 -16.68 28.45 -11.93
CA ASN A 342 -15.57 29.31 -11.55
C ASN A 342 -16.03 30.46 -10.62
N ASN A 343 -15.16 30.85 -9.68
CA ASN A 343 -15.35 31.95 -8.74
C ASN A 343 -16.57 31.84 -7.81
N LYS A 344 -17.12 30.64 -7.63
CA LYS A 344 -18.23 30.44 -6.66
C LYS A 344 -17.68 30.26 -5.23
N ASN A 345 -16.56 29.58 -5.10
CA ASN A 345 -15.89 29.41 -3.83
C ASN A 345 -14.57 30.20 -3.80
N PRO A 346 -14.21 30.83 -2.68
CA PRO A 346 -12.91 31.46 -2.51
C PRO A 346 -11.84 30.42 -2.17
N PHE A 347 -10.63 30.65 -2.68
CA PHE A 347 -9.47 29.78 -2.47
C PHE A 347 -8.30 30.61 -1.94
N CYS A 348 -7.54 30.06 -0.99
CA CYS A 348 -6.23 30.59 -0.64
C CYS A 348 -5.30 29.49 -0.14
N ARG A 349 -4.00 29.78 -0.20
CA ARG A 349 -2.96 28.84 0.19
C ARG A 349 -2.89 28.59 1.70
N GLY A 350 -3.06 29.61 2.49
CA GLY A 350 -3.17 29.59 3.95
C GLY A 350 -1.88 29.23 4.71
N SER A 351 -0.96 28.47 4.13
CA SER A 351 0.34 28.13 4.76
C SER A 351 1.37 27.68 3.74
N HIS A 352 2.64 27.64 4.15
CA HIS A 352 3.67 26.91 3.42
C HIS A 352 3.40 25.39 3.49
N LEU A 353 3.90 24.65 2.50
CA LEU A 353 3.76 23.20 2.43
C LEU A 353 4.59 22.50 3.53
N ILE A 354 5.83 22.95 3.71
CA ILE A 354 6.78 22.46 4.74
C ILE A 354 7.51 23.62 5.40
N GLU A 355 8.23 23.34 6.48
CA GLU A 355 9.13 24.30 7.13
C GLU A 355 10.34 24.58 6.24
N LYS A 356 10.63 25.87 6.03
CA LYS A 356 11.79 26.30 5.27
C LYS A 356 13.10 25.82 5.90
N GLU A 357 13.15 25.84 7.24
CA GLU A 357 14.31 25.44 8.02
C GLU A 357 14.63 23.94 7.90
N THR A 358 13.65 23.12 7.51
CA THR A 358 13.82 21.68 7.32
C THR A 358 13.98 21.26 5.86
N ALA A 359 13.79 22.18 4.91
CA ALA A 359 13.87 21.87 3.48
C ALA A 359 15.24 21.27 3.09
N HIS A 360 16.34 21.72 3.69
CA HIS A 360 17.68 21.20 3.45
C HIS A 360 17.82 19.69 3.78
N LEU A 361 16.99 19.15 4.69
CA LEU A 361 16.98 17.73 5.03
C LEU A 361 16.45 16.85 3.89
N LEU A 362 15.80 17.47 2.90
CA LEU A 362 15.35 16.78 1.69
C LEU A 362 16.48 16.57 0.66
N GLY A 363 17.71 17.01 0.98
CA GLY A 363 18.91 16.82 0.17
C GLY A 363 18.73 17.37 -1.25
N LYS A 364 18.95 16.54 -2.26
CA LYS A 364 18.82 16.94 -3.68
C LYS A 364 17.41 17.43 -4.10
N PHE A 365 16.43 17.31 -3.24
CA PHE A 365 15.06 17.79 -3.50
C PHE A 365 14.78 19.17 -2.88
N GLU A 366 15.73 19.77 -2.16
CA GLU A 366 15.59 21.11 -1.56
C GLU A 366 15.18 22.16 -2.61
N ASP A 367 15.84 22.15 -3.78
CA ASP A 367 15.57 23.07 -4.87
C ASP A 367 14.15 22.92 -5.48
N LYS A 368 13.45 21.83 -5.19
CA LYS A 368 12.08 21.58 -5.63
C LYS A 368 11.05 22.28 -4.75
N ILE A 369 11.45 22.74 -3.57
CA ILE A 369 10.58 23.46 -2.66
C ILE A 369 10.57 24.94 -3.07
N PRO A 370 9.38 25.54 -3.33
CA PRO A 370 9.31 26.95 -3.71
C PRO A 370 9.93 27.86 -2.65
N ASN A 371 10.86 28.72 -3.07
CA ASN A 371 11.41 29.76 -2.20
C ASN A 371 10.42 30.93 -2.11
N GLU A 372 9.57 30.90 -1.11
CA GLU A 372 8.47 31.84 -0.95
C GLU A 372 8.91 33.12 -0.25
N ARG A 373 8.47 34.26 -0.78
CA ARG A 373 8.74 35.59 -0.21
C ARG A 373 7.75 35.97 0.90
N ILE A 374 6.55 35.40 0.85
CA ILE A 374 5.46 35.69 1.81
C ILE A 374 5.69 34.84 3.07
N SER A 375 5.55 35.42 4.24
CA SER A 375 5.67 34.70 5.51
C SER A 375 4.47 33.76 5.74
N ASN A 376 4.69 32.71 6.53
CA ASN A 376 3.59 31.80 6.89
C ASN A 376 2.50 32.50 7.69
N ASP A 377 2.85 33.49 8.51
CA ASP A 377 1.89 34.22 9.31
C ASP A 377 0.99 35.13 8.46
N GLU A 378 1.53 35.76 7.40
CA GLU A 378 0.73 36.51 6.42
C GLU A 378 -0.25 35.61 5.65
N LEU A 379 0.18 34.40 5.26
CA LEU A 379 -0.70 33.41 4.61
C LEU A 379 -1.84 32.96 5.57
N ILE A 380 -1.52 32.75 6.84
CA ILE A 380 -2.51 32.38 7.85
C ILE A 380 -3.51 33.52 8.09
N GLU A 381 -3.06 34.77 8.13
CA GLU A 381 -3.94 35.93 8.28
C GLU A 381 -4.94 36.05 7.12
N GLU A 382 -4.47 35.90 5.87
CA GLU A 382 -5.33 35.84 4.69
C GLU A 382 -6.37 34.71 4.82
N ALA A 383 -5.94 33.51 5.21
CA ALA A 383 -6.81 32.35 5.40
C ALA A 383 -7.87 32.57 6.47
N VAL A 384 -7.49 33.15 7.60
CA VAL A 384 -8.41 33.46 8.71
C VAL A 384 -9.47 34.47 8.25
N ASN A 385 -9.09 35.52 7.52
CA ASN A 385 -10.02 36.50 6.99
C ASN A 385 -11.00 35.88 5.99
N LEU A 386 -10.52 35.03 5.08
CA LEU A 386 -11.34 34.30 4.13
C LEU A 386 -12.34 33.36 4.83
N ALA A 387 -11.87 32.64 5.85
CA ALA A 387 -12.68 31.70 6.61
C ALA A 387 -13.81 32.38 7.40
N LYS A 388 -13.59 33.60 7.93
CA LYS A 388 -14.62 34.36 8.66
C LYS A 388 -15.88 34.63 7.82
N ASP A 389 -15.69 34.89 6.52
CA ASP A 389 -16.73 35.22 5.56
C ASP A 389 -17.39 34.00 4.91
N SER A 390 -17.06 32.80 5.36
CA SER A 390 -17.56 31.54 4.82
C SER A 390 -18.34 30.74 5.87
N GLU A 391 -19.27 29.90 5.40
CA GLU A 391 -20.06 29.01 6.28
C GLU A 391 -19.27 27.78 6.66
N ILE A 392 -18.55 27.22 5.68
CA ILE A 392 -17.76 26.00 5.80
C ILE A 392 -16.32 26.30 5.39
N VAL A 393 -15.37 25.68 6.06
CA VAL A 393 -13.95 25.71 5.69
C VAL A 393 -13.51 24.31 5.29
N ILE A 394 -12.98 24.19 4.08
CA ILE A 394 -12.33 22.96 3.59
C ILE A 394 -10.83 23.18 3.68
N LEU A 395 -10.17 22.41 4.53
CA LEU A 395 -8.72 22.43 4.71
C LEU A 395 -8.07 21.32 3.88
N ALA A 396 -7.22 21.67 2.93
CA ALA A 396 -6.46 20.75 2.08
C ALA A 396 -4.99 20.73 2.54
N LEU A 397 -4.64 19.78 3.39
CA LEU A 397 -3.39 19.70 4.14
C LEU A 397 -2.65 18.37 3.87
N GLY A 398 -1.38 18.28 4.26
CA GLY A 398 -0.65 17.02 4.19
C GLY A 398 0.86 17.12 4.09
N GLU A 399 1.52 15.99 3.87
CA GLU A 399 2.96 15.91 3.60
C GLU A 399 3.29 16.42 2.19
N SER A 400 4.50 16.98 2.03
CA SER A 400 5.08 17.08 0.68
C SER A 400 5.38 15.67 0.14
N ILE A 401 5.28 15.47 -1.18
CA ILE A 401 5.67 14.22 -1.83
C ILE A 401 7.12 13.79 -1.52
N PHE A 402 7.97 14.74 -1.14
CA PHE A 402 9.35 14.48 -0.75
C PHE A 402 9.54 14.11 0.73
N GLN A 403 8.49 14.17 1.53
CA GLN A 403 8.52 13.75 2.94
C GLN A 403 8.17 12.27 3.12
N SER A 404 7.76 11.60 2.06
CA SER A 404 7.55 10.14 1.98
C SER A 404 8.26 9.57 0.74
N GLY A 405 8.21 8.26 0.55
CA GLY A 405 8.99 7.56 -0.45
C GLY A 405 10.37 7.18 0.05
N GLU A 406 11.24 6.73 -0.84
CA GLU A 406 12.58 6.29 -0.51
C GLU A 406 13.42 7.42 0.08
N GLY A 407 14.10 7.14 1.20
CA GLY A 407 14.83 8.14 1.99
C GLY A 407 13.94 9.07 2.81
N GLY A 408 12.60 8.89 2.78
CA GLY A 408 11.62 9.73 3.47
C GLY A 408 11.23 9.25 4.88
N SER A 409 12.13 8.61 5.63
CA SER A 409 11.88 8.21 7.02
C SER A 409 11.72 9.42 7.93
N ARG A 410 10.68 9.41 8.79
CA ARG A 410 10.38 10.51 9.72
C ARG A 410 10.18 9.99 11.14
N THR A 411 10.73 10.67 12.13
CA THR A 411 10.46 10.39 13.56
C THR A 411 9.10 10.95 13.99
N GLU A 412 8.77 12.15 13.49
CA GLU A 412 7.49 12.82 13.73
C GLU A 412 6.65 12.72 12.46
N ILE A 413 5.56 11.95 12.52
CA ILE A 413 4.62 11.75 11.40
C ILE A 413 3.32 12.53 11.62
N THR A 414 3.46 13.79 12.06
CA THR A 414 2.38 14.77 12.19
C THR A 414 2.28 15.63 10.93
N LEU A 415 1.27 16.48 10.84
CA LEU A 415 1.24 17.56 9.85
C LEU A 415 2.49 18.43 9.94
N PRO A 416 3.02 18.95 8.83
CA PRO A 416 4.08 19.97 8.85
C PRO A 416 3.68 21.17 9.72
N LYS A 417 4.63 21.71 10.51
CA LYS A 417 4.35 22.79 11.48
C LYS A 417 3.65 24.02 10.90
N PRO A 418 3.98 24.51 9.66
CA PRO A 418 3.25 25.61 9.06
C PRO A 418 1.76 25.31 8.90
N GLN A 419 1.43 24.08 8.51
CA GLN A 419 0.05 23.63 8.31
C GLN A 419 -0.67 23.37 9.64
N GLN A 420 0.04 22.86 10.66
CA GLN A 420 -0.52 22.73 12.01
C GLN A 420 -0.89 24.12 12.59
N LYS A 421 -0.03 25.13 12.38
CA LYS A 421 -0.35 26.52 12.77
C LYS A 421 -1.59 27.06 12.08
N LEU A 422 -1.74 26.79 10.78
CA LEU A 422 -2.95 27.13 10.03
C LEU A 422 -4.17 26.46 10.63
N PHE A 423 -4.11 25.14 10.85
CA PHE A 423 -5.19 24.37 11.47
C PHE A 423 -5.58 24.94 12.83
N ASP A 424 -4.59 25.27 13.67
CA ASP A 424 -4.78 25.86 14.99
C ASP A 424 -5.42 27.26 14.96
N ALA A 425 -5.17 28.01 13.90
CA ALA A 425 -5.81 29.33 13.70
C ALA A 425 -7.28 29.19 13.24
N ILE A 426 -7.54 28.27 12.31
CA ILE A 426 -8.88 28.07 11.75
C ILE A 426 -9.84 27.43 12.78
N LYS A 427 -9.38 26.42 13.56
CA LYS A 427 -10.24 25.77 14.57
C LYS A 427 -10.78 26.74 15.64
N LYS A 428 -10.14 27.88 15.87
CA LYS A 428 -10.58 28.93 16.82
C LYS A 428 -11.79 29.70 16.31
N LEU A 429 -12.11 29.62 15.03
CA LEU A 429 -13.21 30.38 14.42
C LEU A 429 -14.59 29.74 14.64
N ASN A 430 -14.65 28.54 15.22
CA ASN A 430 -15.88 27.78 15.46
C ASN A 430 -16.75 27.63 14.17
N LYS A 431 -16.11 27.41 13.02
CA LYS A 431 -16.76 27.10 11.75
C LYS A 431 -16.84 25.58 11.58
N GLN A 432 -17.73 25.12 10.68
CA GLN A 432 -17.68 23.73 10.22
C GLN A 432 -16.41 23.50 9.42
N ILE A 433 -15.63 22.48 9.79
CA ILE A 433 -14.32 22.17 9.18
C ILE A 433 -14.35 20.80 8.53
N ILE A 434 -14.06 20.76 7.24
CA ILE A 434 -13.79 19.56 6.48
C ILE A 434 -12.28 19.51 6.22
N THR A 435 -11.59 18.48 6.70
CA THR A 435 -10.15 18.36 6.47
C THR A 435 -9.85 17.22 5.51
N ILE A 436 -9.08 17.52 4.47
CA ILE A 436 -8.56 16.58 3.48
C ILE A 436 -7.06 16.43 3.73
N ILE A 437 -6.61 15.19 3.90
CA ILE A 437 -5.21 14.87 4.19
C ILE A 437 -4.56 14.20 2.98
N TYR A 438 -3.51 14.84 2.45
CA TYR A 438 -2.63 14.26 1.44
C TYR A 438 -1.37 13.72 2.13
N SER A 439 -1.11 12.42 2.01
CA SER A 439 0.08 11.83 2.62
C SER A 439 0.45 10.50 1.96
N GLY A 440 1.73 10.12 2.07
CA GLY A 440 2.21 8.82 1.66
C GLY A 440 2.16 7.77 2.78
N ARG A 441 1.63 8.14 3.96
CA ARG A 441 1.61 7.31 5.17
C ARG A 441 0.44 7.64 6.08
N PRO A 442 0.03 6.74 7.00
CA PRO A 442 -0.78 7.12 8.14
C PRO A 442 -0.07 8.19 8.99
N LEU A 443 -0.69 9.36 9.14
CA LEU A 443 -0.20 10.44 10.01
C LEU A 443 -0.86 10.36 11.39
N ILE A 444 -0.24 11.02 12.39
CA ILE A 444 -0.88 11.27 13.69
C ILE A 444 -1.90 12.39 13.48
N LEU A 445 -3.18 12.05 13.52
CA LEU A 445 -4.29 12.95 13.21
C LEU A 445 -5.23 13.19 14.40
N THR A 446 -4.83 12.85 15.63
CA THR A 446 -5.70 12.88 16.82
C THR A 446 -6.30 14.28 17.07
N ASP A 447 -5.51 15.34 16.94
CA ASP A 447 -6.01 16.72 17.08
C ASP A 447 -6.88 17.14 15.88
N VAL A 448 -6.51 16.73 14.68
CA VAL A 448 -7.26 17.03 13.44
C VAL A 448 -8.63 16.33 13.47
N GLU A 449 -8.65 15.05 13.84
CA GLU A 449 -9.88 14.26 13.97
C GLU A 449 -10.84 14.91 14.96
N LYS A 450 -10.34 15.30 16.13
CA LYS A 450 -11.14 15.89 17.20
C LYS A 450 -11.84 17.18 16.78
N HIS A 451 -11.21 18.01 15.94
CA HIS A 451 -11.68 19.36 15.61
C HIS A 451 -12.21 19.51 14.18
N SER A 452 -12.28 18.43 13.40
CA SER A 452 -12.92 18.42 12.08
C SER A 452 -14.31 17.82 12.16
N ASP A 453 -15.28 18.39 11.41
CA ASP A 453 -16.61 17.82 11.24
C ASP A 453 -16.63 16.70 10.21
N ALA A 454 -15.74 16.77 9.21
CA ALA A 454 -15.44 15.67 8.33
C ALA A 454 -13.91 15.56 8.12
N LEU A 455 -13.42 14.33 7.98
CA LEU A 455 -12.02 14.03 7.74
C LEU A 455 -11.91 13.03 6.58
N ILE A 456 -11.13 13.39 5.58
CA ILE A 456 -10.92 12.59 4.36
C ILE A 456 -9.42 12.30 4.24
N GLN A 457 -9.05 11.03 4.08
CA GLN A 457 -7.71 10.61 3.70
C GLN A 457 -7.65 10.46 2.17
N ALA A 458 -6.95 11.36 1.52
CA ALA A 458 -6.80 11.38 0.06
C ALA A 458 -5.59 10.59 -0.43
N TRP A 459 -4.60 10.34 0.43
CA TRP A 459 -3.30 9.81 0.07
C TRP A 459 -2.59 10.72 -0.96
N PHE A 460 -1.79 10.17 -1.89
CA PHE A 460 -1.42 10.81 -3.15
C PHE A 460 -2.26 10.16 -4.25
N PRO A 461 -3.32 10.83 -4.71
CA PRO A 461 -4.40 10.20 -5.47
C PRO A 461 -4.17 10.15 -6.99
N GLY A 462 -2.97 10.51 -7.48
CA GLY A 462 -2.64 10.50 -8.89
C GLY A 462 -3.26 11.66 -9.69
N ILE A 463 -3.26 11.53 -11.04
CA ILE A 463 -3.62 12.65 -11.95
C ILE A 463 -5.09 13.08 -11.85
N MET A 464 -6.00 12.20 -11.42
CA MET A 464 -7.44 12.47 -11.35
C MET A 464 -7.92 12.83 -9.93
N GLY A 465 -7.00 12.97 -8.97
CA GLY A 465 -7.30 13.11 -7.55
C GLY A 465 -8.18 14.29 -7.19
N GLY A 466 -7.95 15.46 -7.78
CA GLY A 466 -8.77 16.64 -7.50
C GLY A 466 -10.21 16.50 -7.99
N LYS A 467 -10.42 15.83 -9.13
CA LYS A 467 -11.76 15.50 -9.63
C LYS A 467 -12.45 14.47 -8.74
N ALA A 468 -11.74 13.42 -8.33
CA ALA A 468 -12.26 12.39 -7.43
C ALA A 468 -12.70 12.99 -6.08
N LEU A 469 -11.87 13.84 -5.47
CA LEU A 469 -12.21 14.55 -4.23
C LEU A 469 -13.42 15.47 -4.40
N ALA A 470 -13.49 16.21 -5.49
CA ALA A 470 -14.64 17.06 -5.76
C ALA A 470 -15.93 16.23 -5.92
N ASN A 471 -15.87 15.09 -6.64
CA ASN A 471 -17.02 14.20 -6.78
C ASN A 471 -17.49 13.65 -5.42
N ILE A 472 -16.56 13.29 -4.54
CA ILE A 472 -16.88 12.87 -3.17
C ILE A 472 -17.48 14.03 -2.38
N LEU A 473 -16.83 15.19 -2.33
CA LEU A 473 -17.30 16.34 -1.55
C LEU A 473 -18.75 16.74 -1.88
N TYR A 474 -19.13 16.64 -3.15
CA TYR A 474 -20.49 17.03 -3.61
C TYR A 474 -21.43 15.83 -3.83
N GLY A 475 -21.09 14.64 -3.36
CA GLY A 475 -21.97 13.46 -3.41
C GLY A 475 -22.24 12.91 -4.81
N ILE A 476 -21.40 13.23 -5.80
CA ILE A 476 -21.44 12.62 -7.13
C ILE A 476 -20.94 11.17 -7.05
N SER A 477 -19.94 10.94 -6.22
CA SER A 477 -19.44 9.63 -5.84
C SER A 477 -19.63 9.41 -4.34
N ASN A 478 -20.16 8.24 -3.95
CA ASN A 478 -20.28 7.85 -2.56
C ASN A 478 -18.98 7.18 -2.11
N PRO A 479 -18.29 7.65 -1.04
CA PRO A 479 -17.07 7.04 -0.57
C PRO A 479 -17.26 5.56 -0.23
N SER A 480 -16.32 4.73 -0.67
CA SER A 480 -16.30 3.28 -0.40
C SER A 480 -14.93 2.76 0.03
N GLY A 481 -13.92 3.62 0.02
CA GLY A 481 -12.56 3.26 0.43
C GLY A 481 -12.49 2.86 1.90
N LYS A 482 -11.66 1.84 2.20
CA LYS A 482 -11.39 1.40 3.57
C LYS A 482 -9.88 1.23 3.77
N LEU A 483 -9.39 1.59 4.95
CA LEU A 483 -7.95 1.62 5.25
C LEU A 483 -7.31 0.23 5.11
N SER A 484 -6.18 0.18 4.44
CA SER A 484 -5.31 -1.00 4.37
C SER A 484 -4.19 -0.99 5.44
N MET A 485 -4.17 0.05 6.29
CA MET A 485 -3.22 0.20 7.37
C MET A 485 -3.83 1.00 8.53
N SER A 486 -3.56 0.57 9.76
CA SER A 486 -4.00 1.22 11.00
C SER A 486 -3.34 2.59 11.19
N PHE A 487 -4.10 3.58 11.69
CA PHE A 487 -3.61 4.92 12.03
C PHE A 487 -3.29 5.00 13.51
N PRO A 488 -2.04 5.31 13.91
CA PRO A 488 -1.69 5.46 15.32
C PRO A 488 -2.26 6.77 15.91
N ARG A 489 -2.50 6.78 17.23
CA ARG A 489 -2.88 7.98 17.99
C ARG A 489 -1.66 8.84 18.32
N SER A 490 -0.52 8.19 18.51
CA SER A 490 0.75 8.81 18.82
C SER A 490 1.90 7.99 18.24
N VAL A 491 3.06 8.60 18.07
CA VAL A 491 4.28 7.89 17.64
C VAL A 491 4.67 6.78 18.61
N GLY A 492 4.34 6.95 19.91
CA GLY A 492 4.63 5.96 20.95
C GLY A 492 3.87 4.64 20.81
N GLN A 493 2.78 4.59 20.02
CA GLN A 493 2.05 3.35 19.76
C GLN A 493 2.70 2.47 18.68
N ILE A 494 3.64 2.98 17.88
CA ILE A 494 4.23 2.28 16.75
C ILE A 494 5.21 1.21 17.23
N PRO A 495 5.11 -0.04 16.71
CA PRO A 495 4.20 -0.53 15.68
C PRO A 495 2.78 -0.79 16.19
N ILE A 496 1.76 -0.47 15.39
CA ILE A 496 0.36 -0.79 15.66
C ILE A 496 -0.29 -1.40 14.41
N TYR A 497 -0.93 -2.55 14.58
CA TYR A 497 -1.57 -3.32 13.50
C TYR A 497 -2.66 -4.22 14.08
N TYR A 498 -3.67 -4.59 13.29
CA TYR A 498 -4.88 -5.23 13.77
C TYR A 498 -4.71 -6.70 14.20
N ASN A 499 -3.75 -7.43 13.61
CA ASN A 499 -3.53 -8.86 13.81
C ASN A 499 -2.41 -9.15 14.81
N GLU A 500 -2.38 -8.40 15.89
CA GLU A 500 -1.43 -8.64 16.97
C GLU A 500 -1.63 -10.00 17.65
N LEU A 501 -0.57 -10.52 18.25
CA LEU A 501 -0.64 -11.75 19.03
C LEU A 501 -1.41 -11.51 20.33
N ASN A 502 -2.18 -12.52 20.73
CA ASN A 502 -2.81 -12.51 22.05
C ASN A 502 -1.75 -12.51 23.17
N THR A 503 -1.98 -11.74 24.22
CA THR A 503 -1.08 -11.69 25.38
C THR A 503 -1.64 -12.49 26.55
N GLY A 504 -0.80 -12.88 27.50
CA GLY A 504 -1.24 -13.55 28.72
C GLY A 504 -2.04 -12.66 29.68
N ARG A 505 -2.04 -11.33 29.45
CA ARG A 505 -2.75 -10.32 30.26
C ARG A 505 -3.37 -9.25 29.36
N PRO A 506 -4.38 -9.63 28.55
CA PRO A 506 -4.99 -8.72 27.59
C PRO A 506 -5.68 -7.54 28.29
N ASP A 507 -5.77 -6.42 27.61
CA ASP A 507 -6.51 -5.25 28.05
C ASP A 507 -8.01 -5.46 27.76
N LEU A 508 -8.73 -6.01 28.73
CA LEU A 508 -10.16 -6.32 28.63
C LEU A 508 -10.97 -5.35 29.51
N PRO A 509 -12.25 -5.10 29.19
CA PRO A 509 -13.11 -4.22 29.99
C PRO A 509 -13.18 -4.61 31.47
N GLU A 510 -13.19 -5.91 31.77
CA GLU A 510 -13.16 -6.44 33.13
C GLU A 510 -11.84 -6.17 33.87
N ASN A 511 -10.77 -5.89 33.12
CA ASN A 511 -9.44 -5.55 33.65
C ASN A 511 -9.17 -4.03 33.68
N ALA A 512 -10.18 -3.20 33.41
CA ALA A 512 -9.99 -1.76 33.20
C ALA A 512 -9.27 -1.06 34.35
N PHE A 513 -9.42 -1.52 35.58
CA PHE A 513 -8.76 -0.99 36.78
C PHE A 513 -7.50 -1.77 37.20
N TYR A 514 -7.13 -2.80 36.42
CA TYR A 514 -6.01 -3.67 36.78
C TYR A 514 -4.71 -3.18 36.13
N ARG A 515 -3.76 -2.71 36.99
CA ARG A 515 -2.48 -2.16 36.52
C ARG A 515 -1.64 -3.15 35.70
N PHE A 516 -1.76 -4.44 35.99
CA PHE A 516 -0.91 -5.47 35.41
C PHE A 516 -1.52 -6.12 34.14
N ALA A 517 -2.20 -5.34 33.33
CA ALA A 517 -2.63 -5.69 31.98
C ALA A 517 -1.65 -5.14 30.92
N SER A 518 -1.67 -5.72 29.70
CA SER A 518 -0.84 -5.28 28.56
C SER A 518 -1.43 -4.01 27.96
N ARG A 519 -1.09 -2.85 28.52
CA ARG A 519 -1.59 -1.55 28.06
C ARG A 519 -0.64 -0.41 28.37
N TYR A 520 -0.81 0.69 27.65
CA TYR A 520 -0.24 1.97 28.01
C TYR A 520 -1.00 2.58 29.20
N ILE A 521 -0.33 3.41 30.00
CA ILE A 521 -0.97 4.10 31.12
C ILE A 521 -1.55 5.47 30.75
N ASP A 522 -1.17 5.99 29.60
CA ASP A 522 -1.42 7.35 29.13
C ASP A 522 -2.07 7.42 27.74
N GLU A 523 -2.21 6.29 27.05
CA GLU A 523 -2.87 6.21 25.76
C GLU A 523 -3.66 4.89 25.61
N SER A 524 -4.63 4.87 24.73
CA SER A 524 -5.37 3.67 24.36
C SER A 524 -4.48 2.69 23.60
N ASN A 525 -4.69 1.39 23.78
CA ASN A 525 -4.08 0.38 22.91
C ASN A 525 -4.68 0.38 21.50
N LYS A 526 -5.90 0.90 21.32
CA LYS A 526 -6.58 0.93 20.03
C LYS A 526 -6.02 2.02 19.12
N PRO A 527 -5.91 1.78 17.81
CA PRO A 527 -5.52 2.82 16.86
C PRO A 527 -6.53 3.97 16.83
N LEU A 528 -6.17 5.08 16.20
CA LEU A 528 -7.10 6.17 15.92
C LEU A 528 -8.17 5.70 14.90
N PHE A 529 -7.70 5.06 13.83
CA PHE A 529 -8.53 4.36 12.86
C PHE A 529 -7.93 3.00 12.58
N SER A 530 -8.77 1.96 12.64
CA SER A 530 -8.33 0.57 12.48
C SER A 530 -8.20 0.15 11.01
N PHE A 531 -7.48 -0.91 10.77
CA PHE A 531 -7.48 -1.60 9.47
C PHE A 531 -8.91 -1.94 9.03
N GLY A 532 -9.21 -1.76 7.75
CA GLY A 532 -10.54 -1.99 7.18
C GLY A 532 -11.55 -0.87 7.45
N TYR A 533 -11.21 0.15 8.24
CA TYR A 533 -12.12 1.25 8.57
C TYR A 533 -12.29 2.23 7.40
N GLY A 534 -13.52 2.70 7.21
CA GLY A 534 -13.88 3.75 6.27
C GLY A 534 -15.39 3.92 6.26
N LEU A 535 -15.86 5.17 6.15
CA LEU A 535 -17.27 5.54 6.15
C LEU A 535 -17.81 5.70 4.73
N SER A 536 -19.13 5.63 4.63
CA SER A 536 -19.93 5.93 3.44
C SER A 536 -20.93 7.04 3.76
N TYR A 537 -21.59 7.61 2.77
CA TYR A 537 -22.75 8.50 2.96
C TYR A 537 -24.02 7.74 3.31
N THR A 538 -23.97 6.40 3.21
CA THR A 538 -25.05 5.52 3.67
C THR A 538 -24.59 4.69 4.86
N THR A 539 -25.52 3.98 5.50
CA THR A 539 -25.25 3.10 6.63
C THR A 539 -25.63 1.65 6.27
N TYR A 540 -24.89 0.70 6.82
CA TYR A 540 -25.14 -0.72 6.60
C TYR A 540 -25.39 -1.41 7.94
N GLN A 541 -26.37 -2.32 7.94
CA GLN A 541 -26.67 -3.17 9.08
C GLN A 541 -26.36 -4.62 8.73
N TYR A 542 -25.58 -5.26 9.55
CA TYR A 542 -25.24 -6.67 9.46
C TYR A 542 -26.29 -7.45 10.27
N ASN A 543 -27.25 -8.07 9.58
CA ASN A 543 -28.45 -8.65 10.21
C ASN A 543 -28.20 -10.03 10.78
N SER A 544 -27.54 -10.93 10.04
CA SER A 544 -27.34 -12.32 10.45
C SER A 544 -26.10 -12.92 9.82
N VAL A 545 -25.53 -13.93 10.49
CA VAL A 545 -24.52 -14.84 9.96
C VAL A 545 -24.91 -16.28 10.25
N SER A 546 -24.67 -17.18 9.30
CA SER A 546 -24.92 -18.60 9.44
C SER A 546 -23.85 -19.42 8.77
N LEU A 547 -23.64 -20.64 9.27
CA LEU A 547 -22.74 -21.63 8.72
C LEU A 547 -23.53 -22.83 8.19
N ASN A 548 -23.20 -23.35 7.01
CA ASN A 548 -23.83 -24.54 6.45
C ASN A 548 -23.51 -25.81 7.25
N LYS A 549 -22.42 -25.83 8.00
CA LYS A 549 -21.98 -26.89 8.92
C LYS A 549 -21.14 -26.31 10.05
N LYS A 550 -20.96 -27.07 11.13
CA LYS A 550 -20.13 -26.65 12.28
C LYS A 550 -18.82 -27.42 12.38
N LEU A 551 -18.61 -28.39 11.50
CA LEU A 551 -17.43 -29.26 11.49
C LEU A 551 -16.85 -29.34 10.09
N ILE A 552 -15.55 -29.24 9.99
CA ILE A 552 -14.74 -29.55 8.79
C ILE A 552 -13.61 -30.51 9.20
N ARG A 553 -13.09 -31.25 8.22
CA ARG A 553 -12.06 -32.28 8.48
C ARG A 553 -10.73 -31.89 7.86
N GLN A 554 -9.65 -32.20 8.56
CA GLN A 554 -8.32 -32.13 7.98
C GLN A 554 -8.18 -33.08 6.78
N ASN A 555 -7.32 -32.72 5.85
CA ASN A 555 -6.99 -33.51 4.65
C ASN A 555 -8.24 -33.89 3.83
N SER A 556 -9.28 -33.08 3.89
CA SER A 556 -10.52 -33.25 3.16
C SER A 556 -10.74 -32.09 2.18
N HIS A 557 -11.73 -32.26 1.31
CA HIS A 557 -12.24 -31.17 0.45
C HIS A 557 -13.48 -30.51 1.07
N ASP A 558 -13.59 -30.51 2.40
CA ASP A 558 -14.71 -29.88 3.09
C ASP A 558 -14.71 -28.38 2.86
N GLU A 559 -15.85 -27.84 2.47
CA GLU A 559 -16.09 -26.41 2.33
C GLU A 559 -17.07 -25.95 3.42
N LEU A 560 -16.66 -24.98 4.21
CA LEU A 560 -17.52 -24.27 5.14
C LEU A 560 -18.04 -23.01 4.47
N ILE A 561 -19.35 -22.94 4.24
CA ILE A 561 -20.00 -21.77 3.67
C ILE A 561 -20.49 -20.88 4.80
N VAL A 562 -19.97 -19.67 4.85
CA VAL A 562 -20.41 -18.60 5.76
C VAL A 562 -21.32 -17.69 4.97
N THR A 563 -22.58 -17.58 5.38
CA THR A 563 -23.57 -16.72 4.74
C THR A 563 -23.93 -15.58 5.67
N VAL A 564 -23.90 -14.35 5.16
CA VAL A 564 -24.22 -13.12 5.88
C VAL A 564 -25.27 -12.32 5.13
N GLU A 565 -26.20 -11.70 5.87
CA GLU A 565 -27.15 -10.73 5.32
C GLU A 565 -26.75 -9.32 5.75
N VAL A 566 -26.61 -8.43 4.76
CA VAL A 566 -26.27 -7.02 4.95
C VAL A 566 -27.33 -6.16 4.28
N GLU A 567 -27.86 -5.19 5.02
CA GLU A 567 -28.88 -4.23 4.59
C GLU A 567 -28.29 -2.83 4.47
N ASN A 568 -28.60 -2.12 3.41
CA ASN A 568 -28.35 -0.70 3.30
C ASN A 568 -29.52 0.07 3.96
N THR A 569 -29.31 0.54 5.18
CA THR A 569 -30.32 1.23 6.01
C THR A 569 -30.29 2.76 5.83
N GLY A 570 -29.34 3.29 5.06
CA GLY A 570 -29.19 4.73 4.86
C GLY A 570 -29.91 5.25 3.63
N ASP A 571 -29.53 6.47 3.22
CA ASP A 571 -30.26 7.23 2.19
C ASP A 571 -29.65 7.17 0.79
N TYR A 572 -28.48 6.58 0.64
CA TYR A 572 -27.73 6.52 -0.63
C TYR A 572 -27.45 5.07 -1.05
N ASP A 573 -27.44 4.84 -2.35
CA ASP A 573 -26.85 3.63 -2.90
C ASP A 573 -25.34 3.65 -2.65
N GLY A 574 -24.71 2.49 -2.38
CA GLY A 574 -23.28 2.46 -2.12
C GLY A 574 -22.67 1.06 -2.13
N TYR A 575 -21.34 1.05 -2.08
CA TYR A 575 -20.58 -0.18 -1.91
C TYR A 575 -20.25 -0.41 -0.44
N GLU A 576 -20.51 -1.63 0.05
CA GLU A 576 -19.99 -2.11 1.32
C GLU A 576 -18.89 -3.14 1.07
N ILE A 577 -17.85 -3.11 1.92
CA ILE A 577 -16.78 -4.10 1.94
C ILE A 577 -16.99 -4.98 3.15
N VAL A 578 -17.65 -6.11 2.92
CA VAL A 578 -17.92 -7.11 3.94
C VAL A 578 -16.67 -7.92 4.19
N GLN A 579 -16.12 -7.85 5.39
CA GLN A 579 -14.84 -8.45 5.78
C GLN A 579 -15.06 -9.68 6.66
N LEU A 580 -14.35 -10.77 6.35
CA LEU A 580 -14.36 -12.01 7.10
C LEU A 580 -13.02 -12.22 7.79
N TYR A 581 -13.05 -12.32 9.11
CA TYR A 581 -11.89 -12.62 9.94
C TYR A 581 -12.04 -13.97 10.63
N ILE A 582 -10.93 -14.67 10.80
CA ILE A 582 -10.86 -15.92 11.56
C ILE A 582 -9.94 -15.75 12.75
N ARG A 583 -10.33 -16.32 13.88
CA ARG A 583 -9.50 -16.53 15.06
C ARG A 583 -9.37 -18.02 15.30
N ASP A 584 -8.16 -18.50 15.34
CA ASP A 584 -7.82 -19.78 15.93
C ASP A 584 -7.76 -19.60 17.46
N GLN A 585 -8.59 -20.32 18.20
CA GLN A 585 -8.69 -20.12 19.65
C GLN A 585 -7.48 -20.69 20.40
N PHE A 586 -6.95 -21.81 19.92
CA PHE A 586 -5.86 -22.55 20.58
C PHE A 586 -4.99 -23.22 19.52
N GLY A 587 -3.70 -22.99 19.53
CA GLY A 587 -2.73 -23.61 18.65
C GLY A 587 -1.43 -23.94 19.36
N SER A 588 -0.53 -24.65 18.68
CA SER A 588 0.82 -24.99 19.18
C SER A 588 1.72 -23.76 19.35
N THR A 589 1.35 -22.62 18.72
CA THR A 589 1.98 -21.32 18.88
C THR A 589 0.93 -20.26 19.26
N ALA A 590 1.33 -19.14 19.88
CA ALA A 590 0.44 -18.03 20.12
C ALA A 590 -0.14 -17.51 18.80
N ARG A 591 -1.47 -17.37 18.73
CA ARG A 591 -2.20 -16.98 17.53
C ARG A 591 -2.57 -15.49 17.55
N PRO A 592 -2.63 -14.84 16.38
CA PRO A 592 -3.21 -13.52 16.27
C PRO A 592 -4.63 -13.47 16.81
N VAL A 593 -5.02 -12.34 17.40
CA VAL A 593 -6.38 -12.13 17.90
C VAL A 593 -7.45 -12.31 16.83
N LYS A 594 -7.10 -12.06 15.58
CA LYS A 594 -7.90 -12.29 14.37
C LYS A 594 -7.06 -12.09 13.13
N VAL A 595 -7.41 -12.72 12.01
CA VAL A 595 -6.72 -12.59 10.72
C VAL A 595 -7.78 -12.46 9.62
N LEU A 596 -7.64 -11.47 8.74
CA LEU A 596 -8.48 -11.34 7.54
C LEU A 596 -8.24 -12.56 6.62
N LYS A 597 -9.33 -13.25 6.27
CA LYS A 597 -9.25 -14.45 5.41
C LYS A 597 -9.98 -14.32 4.10
N ASP A 598 -10.97 -13.42 4.04
CA ASP A 598 -11.68 -13.10 2.80
C ASP A 598 -12.43 -11.77 2.97
N PHE A 599 -12.86 -11.16 1.85
CA PHE A 599 -13.74 -10.00 1.82
C PHE A 599 -14.51 -9.95 0.51
N LYS A 600 -15.62 -9.20 0.52
CA LYS A 600 -16.38 -8.92 -0.70
C LYS A 600 -16.83 -7.47 -0.76
N LYS A 601 -16.49 -6.79 -1.85
CA LYS A 601 -17.00 -5.46 -2.17
C LYS A 601 -18.30 -5.62 -2.94
N VAL A 602 -19.41 -5.19 -2.34
CA VAL A 602 -20.75 -5.39 -2.89
C VAL A 602 -21.53 -4.08 -2.99
N PHE A 603 -22.15 -3.85 -4.13
CA PHE A 603 -23.03 -2.70 -4.32
C PHE A 603 -24.41 -3.04 -3.75
N ILE A 604 -24.94 -2.20 -2.85
CA ILE A 604 -26.23 -2.40 -2.16
C ILE A 604 -27.05 -1.10 -2.33
N ARG A 605 -28.22 -1.23 -2.96
CA ARG A 605 -29.11 -0.09 -3.12
C ARG A 605 -29.76 0.30 -1.79
N LYS A 606 -30.18 1.54 -1.67
CA LYS A 606 -30.96 2.02 -0.52
C LYS A 606 -32.14 1.07 -0.23
N GLY A 607 -32.24 0.58 1.01
CA GLY A 607 -33.27 -0.35 1.47
C GLY A 607 -33.13 -1.79 0.96
N GLU A 608 -32.04 -2.11 0.22
CA GLU A 608 -31.79 -3.47 -0.27
C GLU A 608 -31.09 -4.30 0.81
N VAL A 609 -31.53 -5.55 0.95
CA VAL A 609 -30.82 -6.60 1.71
C VAL A 609 -30.10 -7.51 0.74
N LYS A 610 -28.81 -7.74 0.95
CA LYS A 610 -28.02 -8.68 0.18
C LYS A 610 -27.52 -9.84 1.02
N THR A 611 -27.64 -11.02 0.45
CA THR A 611 -27.03 -12.25 0.98
C THR A 611 -25.66 -12.42 0.33
N ILE A 612 -24.62 -12.52 1.15
CA ILE A 612 -23.22 -12.67 0.74
C ILE A 612 -22.69 -13.98 1.33
N SER A 613 -21.97 -14.76 0.53
CA SER A 613 -21.41 -16.03 0.99
C SER A 613 -19.90 -16.06 0.81
N PHE A 614 -19.21 -16.59 1.80
CA PHE A 614 -17.76 -16.87 1.78
C PHE A 614 -17.54 -18.37 1.88
N THR A 615 -16.47 -18.86 1.30
CA THR A 615 -16.06 -20.26 1.40
C THR A 615 -14.75 -20.34 2.17
N ILE A 616 -14.75 -21.10 3.26
CA ILE A 616 -13.56 -21.41 4.05
C ILE A 616 -13.21 -22.87 3.82
N THR A 617 -11.97 -23.13 3.49
CA THR A 617 -11.37 -24.46 3.35
C THR A 617 -10.28 -24.65 4.39
N GLU A 618 -9.80 -25.88 4.56
CA GLU A 618 -8.66 -26.17 5.42
C GLU A 618 -7.41 -25.32 5.06
N GLU A 619 -7.20 -25.00 3.78
CA GLU A 619 -6.03 -24.24 3.32
C GLU A 619 -5.93 -22.86 4.02
N GLN A 620 -7.07 -22.20 4.24
CA GLN A 620 -7.11 -20.90 4.92
C GLN A 620 -6.85 -20.99 6.44
N LEU A 621 -6.91 -22.21 7.00
CA LEU A 621 -6.66 -22.48 8.43
C LEU A 621 -5.22 -22.90 8.71
N LYS A 622 -4.43 -23.19 7.66
CA LYS A 622 -3.01 -23.55 7.82
C LYS A 622 -2.19 -22.38 8.37
N ILE A 623 -1.22 -22.76 9.17
CA ILE A 623 -0.29 -21.87 9.86
C ILE A 623 1.10 -22.48 9.86
N TYR A 624 2.12 -21.68 10.12
CA TYR A 624 3.43 -22.22 10.48
C TYR A 624 3.42 -22.64 11.95
N GLN A 625 3.70 -23.91 12.20
CA GLN A 625 3.79 -24.49 13.55
C GLN A 625 5.16 -24.20 14.18
N SER A 626 5.38 -24.64 15.41
CA SER A 626 6.64 -24.41 16.14
C SER A 626 7.87 -25.02 15.46
N ASP A 627 7.69 -26.06 14.66
CA ASP A 627 8.73 -26.73 13.86
C ASP A 627 8.87 -26.16 12.43
N LEU A 628 8.14 -25.08 12.13
CA LEU A 628 8.06 -24.43 10.82
C LEU A 628 7.36 -25.27 9.73
N SER A 629 6.68 -26.35 10.07
CA SER A 629 5.79 -27.01 9.14
C SER A 629 4.52 -26.15 8.89
N PHE A 630 4.07 -26.11 7.64
CA PHE A 630 2.85 -25.37 7.28
C PHE A 630 1.66 -26.31 7.21
N ALA A 631 0.87 -26.32 8.27
CA ALA A 631 -0.27 -27.24 8.42
C ALA A 631 -1.40 -26.63 9.26
N SER A 632 -2.59 -27.18 9.14
CA SER A 632 -3.72 -26.88 10.01
C SER A 632 -3.63 -27.69 11.31
N GLU A 633 -4.20 -27.17 12.40
CA GLU A 633 -4.31 -27.88 13.69
C GLU A 633 -5.78 -28.09 14.03
N PRO A 634 -6.18 -29.31 14.47
CA PRO A 634 -7.54 -29.53 14.96
C PRO A 634 -7.85 -28.63 16.15
N GLY A 635 -9.03 -28.03 16.15
CA GLY A 635 -9.41 -27.09 17.21
C GLY A 635 -10.63 -26.26 16.88
N GLN A 636 -10.95 -25.36 17.79
CA GLN A 636 -12.08 -24.44 17.67
C GLN A 636 -11.63 -23.14 17.00
N PHE A 637 -12.45 -22.67 16.05
CA PHE A 637 -12.25 -21.44 15.31
C PHE A 637 -13.46 -20.53 15.45
N ASP A 638 -13.22 -19.24 15.57
CA ASP A 638 -14.25 -18.20 15.49
C ASP A 638 -14.19 -17.51 14.12
N VAL A 639 -15.35 -17.30 13.52
CA VAL A 639 -15.55 -16.45 12.34
C VAL A 639 -16.19 -15.16 12.78
N TYR A 640 -15.59 -14.04 12.40
CA TYR A 640 -16.13 -12.70 12.62
C TYR A 640 -16.44 -12.05 11.29
N ILE A 641 -17.59 -11.38 11.20
CA ILE A 641 -18.00 -10.62 10.01
C ILE A 641 -18.32 -9.19 10.42
N GLY A 642 -17.81 -8.24 9.64
CA GLY A 642 -18.09 -6.84 9.86
C GLY A 642 -17.52 -5.89 8.82
N SER A 643 -17.52 -4.62 9.17
CA SER A 643 -17.11 -3.49 8.30
C SER A 643 -15.66 -3.10 8.45
N SER A 644 -14.98 -3.53 9.52
CA SER A 644 -13.55 -3.28 9.80
C SER A 644 -13.02 -4.28 10.83
N SER A 645 -11.73 -4.26 11.09
CA SER A 645 -11.11 -5.12 12.11
C SER A 645 -11.60 -4.84 13.55
N GLU A 646 -12.19 -3.69 13.82
CA GLU A 646 -12.73 -3.33 15.15
C GLU A 646 -14.27 -3.27 15.19
N ASP A 647 -14.94 -3.28 14.04
CA ASP A 647 -16.39 -3.32 13.94
C ASP A 647 -16.81 -4.68 13.34
N LEU A 648 -17.04 -5.66 14.22
CA LEU A 648 -17.31 -7.06 13.91
C LEU A 648 -18.57 -7.52 14.66
N PRO A 649 -19.76 -7.03 14.24
CA PRO A 649 -21.01 -7.27 14.97
C PRO A 649 -21.47 -8.73 14.94
N LEU A 650 -21.03 -9.52 13.97
CA LEU A 650 -21.47 -10.90 13.81
C LEU A 650 -20.34 -11.89 14.08
N LYS A 651 -20.70 -12.95 14.81
CA LYS A 651 -19.79 -14.04 15.18
C LYS A 651 -20.44 -15.38 15.09
N GLU A 652 -19.71 -16.38 14.57
CA GLU A 652 -20.04 -17.81 14.60
C GLU A 652 -18.79 -18.62 14.93
N SER A 653 -18.96 -19.87 15.34
CA SER A 653 -17.85 -20.77 15.64
C SER A 653 -18.02 -22.11 14.94
N PHE A 654 -16.89 -22.71 14.58
CA PHE A 654 -16.80 -24.05 13.99
C PHE A 654 -15.57 -24.79 14.51
N GLU A 655 -15.50 -26.08 14.23
CA GLU A 655 -14.40 -26.93 14.65
C GLU A 655 -13.74 -27.60 13.45
N LEU A 656 -12.42 -27.61 13.43
CA LEU A 656 -11.61 -28.47 12.57
C LEU A 656 -11.30 -29.75 13.34
N ILE A 657 -11.72 -30.88 12.81
CA ILE A 657 -11.47 -32.20 13.42
C ILE A 657 -10.46 -33.01 12.61
N GLN A 658 -9.80 -33.93 13.27
CA GLN A 658 -8.87 -34.87 12.60
C GLN A 658 -9.68 -35.76 11.63
N SER A 659 -9.08 -36.12 10.49
CA SER A 659 -9.68 -36.98 9.45
C SER A 659 -9.87 -38.42 9.91
#